data_5d8a85183d0e9b759d484986b4b8baf0
#
_entry.id   5d8a85183d0e9b759d484986b4b8baf0
#
_cell.length_a   1.000
_cell.length_b   1.000
_cell.length_c   1.000
_cell.angle_alpha   90.00
_cell.angle_beta   90.00
_cell.angle_gamma   90.00
#
_symmetry.space_group_name_H-M   'P 1'
#
loop_
_entity.id
_entity.type
_entity.pdbx_description
1 polymer ?
#
loop_
_entity_poly.entity_id
_entity_poly.type
_entity_poly.pdbx_seq_one_letter_code
_entity_poly.pdbx_strand_id
1 'polypeptide(L)'
;MHSKTIGASLSLALAGQLYAIPVANPLTIDKTTDLNNYDVYEKDVDDGTLTVKNPTVAQIITLDSQPSDNSPLNNIIVNSATAADQTLKGNALTMNGGTLNSINVASSQQDGTVFSENTLNLNGGELRKTHLVESNGRATATKNVLNLNGTMIYHGLSVVDINGGAANENTLNINGTKGERLTTTFTAAYLGNSGTADGNVLNINGGTIGDSLSAMRAAFAWGNSKLTNNVVNLKDADDLRGRIDVANIMWAHDGAEARDNVLNVYVRDKDWSRLDLCVAFGRENQKLSGNTFNVYGKNDTFKSIAGFEKLNFYLAADTANDETILNLVSGELTDISKATIGVGIANGADKLKSGDRVNLIKTASGIKFGDMANHSEQLVQSGLSTAYTFALRSANDDKDLIADVTKITINPDPQPLPNSDRIGAKLMAQNKNTLETGAAVLGAINQSDDILSGITDTADGTFAYAGGFNMRYNSGSYVENKGISVLAGAMGRIGDGASLGGYVETGGGKYESFNDFAVKGSGDLKYAGAGIVSEFDLAENFYAKSGAKIGRIKSDYEASLASGRAEYDVTRTYYGANLALGKIFELSANLNADVYVKGFYTHIDSKKTEVLGEGIKLEGIDSVRSRAGARFNFDVSDNVELFAGAAFEREFKGKIGGYNSTYAMDIDAASVKGNTAIGEIGAKYSSGKLDTSLKLEGLSGKKEGINAGLRFVYKF
;
A
#
# COMPACT_ATOMS: atom_id res chain seq x y z
N MET A 1 -30.62 -26.85 -17.12
CA MET A 1 -32.03 -26.39 -16.96
C MET A 1 -32.10 -24.96 -17.46
N HIS A 2 -32.70 -24.78 -18.62
CA HIS A 2 -32.87 -23.49 -19.27
C HIS A 2 -34.07 -22.77 -18.64
N SER A 3 -33.85 -21.57 -18.12
CA SER A 3 -34.94 -20.64 -17.80
C SER A 3 -35.11 -19.70 -19.00
N LYS A 4 -36.14 -19.92 -19.77
CA LYS A 4 -36.64 -18.98 -20.80
C LYS A 4 -37.44 -17.89 -20.11
N THR A 5 -36.99 -16.66 -20.21
CA THR A 5 -37.82 -15.50 -19.87
C THR A 5 -38.76 -15.21 -21.06
N ILE A 6 -40.04 -15.37 -20.84
CA ILE A 6 -41.08 -15.08 -21.81
C ILE A 6 -41.35 -13.57 -21.76
N GLY A 7 -41.03 -12.86 -22.84
CA GLY A 7 -41.54 -11.50 -23.07
C GLY A 7 -43.02 -11.55 -23.48
N ALA A 8 -43.88 -11.07 -22.64
CA ALA A 8 -45.31 -10.85 -23.01
C ALA A 8 -45.45 -9.44 -23.59
N SER A 9 -45.56 -9.36 -24.92
CA SER A 9 -46.06 -8.18 -25.62
C SER A 9 -47.61 -8.15 -25.50
N LEU A 10 -48.12 -7.27 -24.67
CA LEU A 10 -49.56 -6.96 -24.63
C LEU A 10 -49.81 -5.73 -25.49
N SER A 11 -50.29 -5.92 -26.71
CA SER A 11 -50.84 -4.86 -27.55
C SER A 11 -52.23 -4.47 -27.04
N LEU A 12 -52.33 -3.34 -26.34
CA LEU A 12 -53.63 -2.69 -26.09
C LEU A 12 -53.64 -1.39 -26.89
N ALA A 13 -54.40 -1.41 -27.99
CA ALA A 13 -54.77 -0.22 -28.71
C ALA A 13 -55.85 0.53 -27.92
N LEU A 14 -55.48 1.64 -27.26
CA LEU A 14 -56.42 2.68 -26.83
C LEU A 14 -55.84 4.03 -27.23
N ALA A 15 -56.68 4.82 -27.88
CA ALA A 15 -56.34 6.10 -28.46
C ALA A 15 -55.77 7.09 -27.43
N GLY A 16 -54.63 7.72 -27.77
CA GLY A 16 -54.29 9.05 -27.31
C GLY A 16 -53.60 9.13 -25.95
N GLN A 17 -52.40 8.59 -25.83
CA GLN A 17 -51.19 9.04 -25.12
C GLN A 17 -50.20 7.90 -25.22
N LEU A 18 -49.18 8.05 -26.05
CA LEU A 18 -47.99 7.22 -26.03
C LEU A 18 -47.29 7.46 -24.68
N TYR A 19 -47.45 6.57 -23.74
CA TYR A 19 -46.58 6.52 -22.54
C TYR A 19 -45.23 6.02 -23.00
N ALA A 20 -44.26 6.87 -22.89
CA ALA A 20 -42.90 6.57 -23.18
C ALA A 20 -42.37 5.41 -22.31
N ILE A 21 -41.59 4.57 -22.92
CA ILE A 21 -40.95 3.43 -22.25
C ILE A 21 -39.83 3.98 -21.32
N PRO A 22 -39.85 3.64 -20.04
CA PRO A 22 -38.74 4.04 -19.17
C PRO A 22 -37.43 3.49 -19.72
N VAL A 23 -36.39 4.35 -19.78
CA VAL A 23 -35.08 3.94 -20.24
C VAL A 23 -34.47 2.90 -19.33
N ALA A 24 -33.92 1.84 -19.92
CA ALA A 24 -33.13 0.88 -19.19
C ALA A 24 -31.84 1.57 -18.66
N ASN A 25 -31.57 1.46 -17.38
CA ASN A 25 -30.33 1.91 -16.79
C ASN A 25 -29.67 0.73 -16.07
N PRO A 26 -28.57 0.14 -16.59
CA PRO A 26 -27.74 0.59 -17.72
C PRO A 26 -28.38 0.37 -19.11
N LEU A 27 -28.06 1.26 -20.05
CA LEU A 27 -28.43 1.17 -21.46
C LEU A 27 -27.27 0.69 -22.31
N THR A 28 -27.50 -0.32 -23.16
CA THR A 28 -26.56 -0.70 -24.22
C THR A 28 -27.09 -0.25 -25.58
N ILE A 29 -26.27 0.45 -26.35
CA ILE A 29 -26.54 0.92 -27.71
C ILE A 29 -25.72 0.06 -28.67
N ASP A 30 -26.42 -0.63 -29.56
CA ASP A 30 -25.83 -1.46 -30.61
C ASP A 30 -26.62 -1.34 -31.92
N LYS A 31 -26.27 -2.14 -32.91
CA LYS A 31 -26.97 -2.16 -34.24
C LYS A 31 -28.43 -2.46 -34.17
N THR A 32 -28.96 -2.98 -33.08
CA THR A 32 -30.38 -3.32 -32.92
C THR A 32 -31.16 -2.29 -32.13
N THR A 33 -30.50 -1.27 -31.61
CA THR A 33 -31.10 -0.23 -30.77
C THR A 33 -31.85 0.80 -31.64
N ASP A 34 -33.12 1.00 -31.36
CA ASP A 34 -33.93 2.07 -31.94
C ASP A 34 -34.14 3.18 -30.90
N LEU A 35 -33.37 4.26 -31.04
CA LEU A 35 -33.37 5.39 -30.10
C LEU A 35 -34.64 6.24 -30.16
N ASN A 36 -35.50 6.11 -31.19
CA ASN A 36 -36.75 6.87 -31.32
C ASN A 36 -37.82 6.41 -30.33
N ASN A 37 -37.63 5.26 -29.67
CA ASN A 37 -38.57 4.69 -28.73
C ASN A 37 -38.37 5.08 -27.27
N TYR A 38 -37.38 5.98 -26.96
CA TYR A 38 -37.03 6.36 -25.59
C TYR A 38 -37.37 7.83 -25.28
N ASP A 39 -38.15 8.08 -24.25
CA ASP A 39 -38.68 9.41 -23.89
C ASP A 39 -37.72 10.26 -22.99
N VAL A 40 -36.72 9.67 -22.40
CA VAL A 40 -35.82 10.39 -21.51
C VAL A 40 -34.66 11.01 -22.29
N TYR A 41 -34.59 10.73 -23.59
CA TYR A 41 -33.58 11.26 -24.49
C TYR A 41 -34.17 12.34 -25.38
N GLU A 42 -33.48 13.47 -25.46
CA GLU A 42 -33.71 14.42 -26.57
C GLU A 42 -32.71 14.05 -27.66
N LYS A 43 -33.21 13.61 -28.80
CA LYS A 43 -32.43 13.42 -30.02
C LYS A 43 -32.62 14.66 -30.88
N ASP A 44 -31.56 15.43 -31.05
CA ASP A 44 -31.55 16.45 -32.08
C ASP A 44 -31.33 15.78 -33.44
N VAL A 45 -32.37 15.80 -34.27
CA VAL A 45 -32.39 15.11 -35.57
C VAL A 45 -31.41 15.79 -36.57
N ASP A 46 -31.12 17.04 -36.37
CA ASP A 46 -30.26 17.78 -37.32
C ASP A 46 -28.77 17.56 -37.08
N ASP A 47 -28.36 17.37 -35.83
CA ASP A 47 -26.93 17.15 -35.50
C ASP A 47 -26.61 15.75 -34.93
N GLY A 48 -27.65 14.91 -34.72
CA GLY A 48 -27.50 13.54 -34.19
C GLY A 48 -27.07 13.46 -32.73
N THR A 49 -27.44 14.45 -31.89
CA THR A 49 -27.12 14.46 -30.46
C THR A 49 -28.13 13.67 -29.63
N LEU A 50 -27.65 12.72 -28.83
CA LEU A 50 -28.44 12.02 -27.81
C LEU A 50 -28.16 12.64 -26.43
N THR A 51 -29.16 13.15 -25.74
CA THR A 51 -29.04 13.73 -24.40
C THR A 51 -30.02 13.05 -23.43
N VAL A 52 -29.51 12.61 -22.28
CA VAL A 52 -30.30 12.14 -21.15
C VAL A 52 -30.60 13.29 -20.20
N LYS A 53 -31.89 13.48 -19.85
CA LYS A 53 -32.35 14.59 -18.98
C LYS A 53 -32.78 14.08 -17.60
N ASN A 54 -31.92 13.38 -16.88
CA ASN A 54 -32.22 12.92 -15.52
C ASN A 54 -31.07 13.19 -14.54
N PRO A 55 -30.93 14.42 -14.05
CA PRO A 55 -29.80 14.81 -13.20
C PRO A 55 -29.84 14.18 -11.79
N THR A 56 -30.95 13.58 -11.39
CA THR A 56 -31.09 13.01 -10.03
C THR A 56 -30.63 11.56 -9.88
N VAL A 57 -30.41 10.88 -11.00
CA VAL A 57 -29.99 9.46 -11.02
C VAL A 57 -28.78 9.29 -11.94
N ALA A 58 -27.76 8.57 -11.47
CA ALA A 58 -26.61 8.23 -12.29
C ALA A 58 -27.03 7.44 -13.53
N GLN A 59 -26.51 7.82 -14.69
CA GLN A 59 -26.79 7.17 -15.98
C GLN A 59 -25.59 6.35 -16.41
N ILE A 60 -25.82 5.11 -16.89
CA ILE A 60 -24.78 4.19 -17.35
C ILE A 60 -25.10 3.77 -18.79
N ILE A 61 -24.22 4.12 -19.72
CA ILE A 61 -24.38 3.83 -21.15
C ILE A 61 -23.20 3.03 -21.67
N THR A 62 -23.46 2.01 -22.48
CA THR A 62 -22.47 1.28 -23.27
C THR A 62 -22.78 1.43 -24.74
N LEU A 63 -21.81 1.92 -25.52
CA LEU A 63 -21.89 2.02 -26.98
C LEU A 63 -20.99 0.95 -27.60
N ASP A 64 -21.58 -0.12 -28.11
CA ASP A 64 -20.88 -1.19 -28.81
C ASP A 64 -20.71 -0.93 -30.30
N SER A 65 -21.69 -0.27 -30.92
CA SER A 65 -21.66 0.14 -32.33
C SER A 65 -22.73 1.21 -32.59
N GLN A 66 -22.66 1.86 -33.76
CA GLN A 66 -23.72 2.79 -34.21
C GLN A 66 -25.08 2.06 -34.29
N PRO A 67 -26.20 2.71 -33.90
CA PRO A 67 -27.54 2.17 -34.08
C PRO A 67 -27.87 2.03 -35.56
N SER A 68 -28.82 1.12 -35.87
CA SER A 68 -29.19 0.78 -37.24
C SER A 68 -30.26 1.71 -37.84
N ASP A 69 -30.81 2.65 -37.06
CA ASP A 69 -31.72 3.65 -37.58
C ASP A 69 -30.94 4.59 -38.56
N ASN A 70 -31.60 5.06 -39.61
CA ASN A 70 -31.02 5.84 -40.69
C ASN A 70 -30.44 7.22 -40.24
N SER A 71 -30.38 7.50 -38.96
CA SER A 71 -29.85 8.73 -38.39
C SER A 71 -28.56 8.43 -37.61
N PRO A 72 -27.40 8.81 -38.13
CA PRO A 72 -26.14 8.55 -37.43
C PRO A 72 -26.14 9.25 -36.07
N LEU A 73 -25.71 8.52 -35.03
CA LEU A 73 -25.44 9.10 -33.73
C LEU A 73 -24.10 9.83 -33.81
N ASN A 74 -24.11 11.14 -33.71
CA ASN A 74 -22.91 11.97 -33.80
C ASN A 74 -22.36 12.38 -32.44
N ASN A 75 -23.25 12.66 -31.49
CA ASN A 75 -22.87 13.18 -30.17
C ASN A 75 -23.63 12.45 -29.07
N ILE A 76 -23.01 12.27 -27.91
CA ILE A 76 -23.64 11.69 -26.71
C ILE A 76 -23.42 12.62 -25.52
N ILE A 77 -24.52 12.98 -24.84
CA ILE A 77 -24.50 13.62 -23.53
C ILE A 77 -25.19 12.66 -22.55
N VAL A 78 -24.42 12.03 -21.66
CA VAL A 78 -24.96 10.97 -20.78
C VAL A 78 -25.86 11.55 -19.71
N ASN A 79 -25.52 12.71 -19.13
CA ASN A 79 -26.36 13.42 -18.18
C ASN A 79 -26.13 14.92 -18.22
N SER A 80 -27.16 15.71 -17.97
CA SER A 80 -27.09 17.17 -18.02
C SER A 80 -27.82 17.83 -16.86
N ALA A 81 -27.19 18.84 -16.25
CA ALA A 81 -27.82 19.66 -15.21
C ALA A 81 -28.85 20.60 -15.85
N THR A 82 -30.03 20.67 -15.26
CA THR A 82 -31.15 21.50 -15.70
C THR A 82 -31.35 22.77 -14.85
N ALA A 83 -30.69 22.85 -13.70
CA ALA A 83 -30.75 23.98 -12.79
C ALA A 83 -29.38 24.19 -12.10
N ALA A 84 -29.16 25.36 -11.53
CA ALA A 84 -27.97 25.67 -10.73
C ALA A 84 -27.85 24.75 -9.48
N ASP A 85 -26.63 24.61 -8.98
CA ASP A 85 -26.29 23.88 -7.76
C ASP A 85 -26.68 22.38 -7.76
N GLN A 86 -26.89 21.79 -8.93
CA GLN A 86 -27.16 20.36 -9.08
C GLN A 86 -25.86 19.54 -8.97
N THR A 87 -26.00 18.28 -8.52
CA THR A 87 -24.92 17.30 -8.47
C THR A 87 -25.12 16.20 -9.49
N LEU A 88 -24.19 16.05 -10.42
CA LEU A 88 -24.10 14.96 -11.39
C LEU A 88 -23.02 13.97 -10.94
N LYS A 89 -23.45 12.84 -10.33
CA LYS A 89 -22.55 11.89 -9.71
C LYS A 89 -22.70 10.48 -10.29
N GLY A 90 -21.56 9.80 -10.50
CA GLY A 90 -21.52 8.37 -10.83
C GLY A 90 -22.00 8.04 -12.24
N ASN A 91 -22.10 9.02 -13.14
CA ASN A 91 -22.47 8.75 -14.53
C ASN A 91 -21.33 8.06 -15.26
N ALA A 92 -21.64 7.12 -16.15
CA ALA A 92 -20.63 6.36 -16.87
C ALA A 92 -21.01 6.15 -18.34
N LEU A 93 -20.00 6.23 -19.21
CA LEU A 93 -20.08 5.78 -20.58
C LEU A 93 -18.89 4.87 -20.90
N THR A 94 -19.19 3.75 -21.55
CA THR A 94 -18.19 2.87 -22.15
C THR A 94 -18.42 2.80 -23.66
N MET A 95 -17.41 3.22 -24.44
CA MET A 95 -17.40 3.14 -25.90
C MET A 95 -16.48 1.99 -26.33
N ASN A 96 -17.05 0.95 -26.92
CA ASN A 96 -16.31 -0.19 -27.44
C ASN A 96 -16.11 -0.11 -28.97
N GLY A 97 -16.86 0.77 -29.63
CA GLY A 97 -16.76 0.99 -31.09
C GLY A 97 -17.65 2.12 -31.57
N GLY A 98 -17.67 2.33 -32.89
CA GLY A 98 -18.41 3.41 -33.54
C GLY A 98 -17.60 4.67 -33.79
N THR A 99 -18.20 5.65 -34.43
CA THR A 99 -17.58 6.96 -34.75
C THR A 99 -18.49 8.07 -34.22
N LEU A 100 -17.95 8.93 -33.35
CA LEU A 100 -18.68 10.05 -32.77
C LEU A 100 -17.91 11.38 -32.99
N ASN A 101 -18.66 12.48 -33.07
CA ASN A 101 -18.07 13.81 -33.05
C ASN A 101 -17.73 14.24 -31.63
N SER A 102 -18.62 13.99 -30.66
CA SER A 102 -18.34 14.34 -29.26
C SER A 102 -19.00 13.40 -28.25
N ILE A 103 -18.38 13.36 -27.07
CA ILE A 103 -18.94 12.73 -25.86
C ILE A 103 -18.80 13.71 -24.70
N ASN A 104 -19.91 13.88 -23.94
CA ASN A 104 -19.94 14.51 -22.63
C ASN A 104 -20.67 13.56 -21.66
N VAL A 105 -19.99 13.02 -20.64
CA VAL A 105 -20.65 12.13 -19.68
C VAL A 105 -21.49 12.94 -18.70
N ALA A 106 -21.01 14.12 -18.30
CA ALA A 106 -21.78 15.04 -17.46
C ALA A 106 -21.61 16.47 -17.94
N SER A 107 -22.68 17.20 -18.17
CA SER A 107 -22.63 18.56 -18.69
C SER A 107 -23.51 19.54 -17.91
N SER A 108 -23.17 20.84 -17.97
CA SER A 108 -23.97 21.91 -17.37
C SER A 108 -23.77 23.24 -18.12
N GLN A 109 -24.85 24.01 -18.20
CA GLN A 109 -24.81 25.42 -18.58
C GLN A 109 -24.96 26.35 -17.36
N GLN A 110 -25.06 25.78 -16.16
CA GLN A 110 -25.44 26.45 -14.93
C GLN A 110 -24.24 26.61 -14.00
N ASP A 111 -24.29 27.68 -13.18
CA ASP A 111 -23.32 27.87 -12.10
C ASP A 111 -23.58 26.95 -10.91
N GLY A 112 -22.55 26.67 -10.11
CA GLY A 112 -22.64 25.90 -8.89
C GLY A 112 -22.75 24.37 -9.08
N THR A 113 -22.79 23.87 -10.32
CA THR A 113 -22.90 22.44 -10.59
C THR A 113 -21.71 21.67 -10.02
N VAL A 114 -22.00 20.52 -9.38
CA VAL A 114 -20.99 19.60 -8.87
C VAL A 114 -20.96 18.32 -9.71
N PHE A 115 -19.79 17.99 -10.24
CA PHE A 115 -19.54 16.77 -11.00
C PHE A 115 -18.62 15.85 -10.20
N SER A 116 -19.08 14.66 -9.82
CA SER A 116 -18.25 13.75 -9.03
C SER A 116 -18.32 12.31 -9.46
N GLU A 117 -17.17 11.62 -9.40
CA GLU A 117 -17.08 10.18 -9.62
C GLU A 117 -17.67 9.71 -10.98
N ASN A 118 -17.68 10.56 -12.01
CA ASN A 118 -18.12 10.19 -13.33
C ASN A 118 -16.98 9.48 -14.08
N THR A 119 -17.33 8.53 -14.97
CA THR A 119 -16.36 7.67 -15.67
C THR A 119 -16.62 7.61 -17.17
N LEU A 120 -15.54 7.71 -17.96
CA LEU A 120 -15.56 7.47 -19.40
C LEU A 120 -14.50 6.44 -19.77
N ASN A 121 -14.93 5.30 -20.35
CA ASN A 121 -14.03 4.28 -20.87
C ASN A 121 -14.09 4.27 -22.40
N LEU A 122 -12.96 4.55 -23.03
CA LEU A 122 -12.81 4.58 -24.48
C LEU A 122 -11.95 3.37 -24.92
N ASN A 123 -12.62 2.26 -25.25
CA ASN A 123 -11.95 0.98 -25.57
C ASN A 123 -11.78 0.75 -27.08
N GLY A 124 -12.43 1.53 -27.91
CA GLY A 124 -12.35 1.42 -29.38
C GLY A 124 -13.17 2.48 -30.07
N GLY A 125 -13.12 2.52 -31.42
CA GLY A 125 -13.83 3.47 -32.25
C GLY A 125 -13.05 4.78 -32.50
N GLU A 126 -13.75 5.80 -32.98
CA GLU A 126 -13.17 7.09 -33.37
C GLU A 126 -13.94 8.24 -32.73
N LEU A 127 -13.22 9.24 -32.22
CA LEU A 127 -13.77 10.46 -31.64
C LEU A 127 -13.10 11.70 -32.20
N ARG A 128 -13.86 12.76 -32.48
CA ARG A 128 -13.26 14.04 -32.82
C ARG A 128 -12.85 14.82 -31.58
N LYS A 129 -13.78 15.10 -30.68
CA LYS A 129 -13.56 15.85 -29.44
C LYS A 129 -14.29 15.17 -28.30
N THR A 130 -13.73 15.19 -27.09
CA THR A 130 -14.45 14.66 -25.94
C THR A 130 -14.09 15.34 -24.63
N HIS A 131 -15.12 15.51 -23.80
CA HIS A 131 -14.99 15.91 -22.41
C HIS A 131 -15.75 14.92 -21.54
N LEU A 132 -15.15 14.43 -20.48
CA LEU A 132 -15.92 13.64 -19.50
C LEU A 132 -16.90 14.56 -18.77
N VAL A 133 -16.40 15.73 -18.33
CA VAL A 133 -17.19 16.79 -17.68
C VAL A 133 -17.02 18.08 -18.46
N GLU A 134 -18.11 18.73 -18.81
CA GLU A 134 -18.12 20.05 -19.47
C GLU A 134 -19.08 21.01 -18.76
N SER A 135 -18.63 22.24 -18.44
CA SER A 135 -19.50 23.28 -17.91
C SER A 135 -19.15 24.66 -18.44
N ASN A 136 -20.15 25.35 -18.98
CA ASN A 136 -20.02 26.76 -19.34
C ASN A 136 -20.17 27.70 -18.12
N GLY A 137 -20.70 27.22 -17.01
CA GLY A 137 -20.76 27.90 -15.72
C GLY A 137 -19.57 27.58 -14.81
N ARG A 138 -19.48 28.28 -13.67
CA ARG A 138 -18.53 27.94 -12.60
C ARG A 138 -18.97 26.66 -11.94
N ALA A 139 -18.08 25.67 -11.83
CA ALA A 139 -18.42 24.35 -11.36
C ALA A 139 -17.37 23.76 -10.43
N THR A 140 -17.72 22.67 -9.75
CA THR A 140 -16.77 21.84 -9.00
C THR A 140 -16.74 20.44 -9.63
N ALA A 141 -15.57 19.97 -10.05
CA ALA A 141 -15.39 18.65 -10.63
C ALA A 141 -14.38 17.84 -9.82
N THR A 142 -14.80 16.69 -9.28
CA THR A 142 -13.98 15.91 -8.35
C THR A 142 -14.03 14.42 -8.64
N LYS A 143 -12.84 13.77 -8.65
CA LYS A 143 -12.69 12.30 -8.79
C LYS A 143 -13.31 11.72 -10.07
N ASN A 144 -13.35 12.49 -11.15
CA ASN A 144 -13.80 11.99 -12.43
C ASN A 144 -12.65 11.26 -13.15
N VAL A 145 -12.94 10.14 -13.84
CA VAL A 145 -11.92 9.27 -14.43
C VAL A 145 -12.20 9.01 -15.90
N LEU A 146 -11.22 9.31 -16.76
CA LEU A 146 -11.25 8.99 -18.18
C LEU A 146 -10.14 7.97 -18.51
N ASN A 147 -10.53 6.84 -19.10
CA ASN A 147 -9.63 5.79 -19.54
C ASN A 147 -9.64 5.71 -21.08
N LEU A 148 -8.52 6.04 -21.71
CA LEU A 148 -8.30 5.90 -23.15
C LEU A 148 -7.50 4.62 -23.39
N ASN A 149 -8.19 3.57 -23.90
CA ASN A 149 -7.61 2.24 -24.06
C ASN A 149 -7.45 1.78 -25.52
N GLY A 150 -7.86 2.58 -26.51
CA GLY A 150 -7.78 2.15 -27.91
C GLY A 150 -8.62 2.96 -28.89
N THR A 151 -9.25 4.03 -28.43
CA THR A 151 -10.04 4.93 -29.29
C THR A 151 -9.14 5.96 -29.95
N MET A 152 -9.37 6.21 -31.23
CA MET A 152 -8.69 7.27 -32.00
C MET A 152 -9.30 8.64 -31.68
N ILE A 153 -8.48 9.62 -31.31
CA ILE A 153 -8.92 10.99 -30.98
C ILE A 153 -8.26 11.99 -31.89
N TYR A 154 -9.07 12.86 -32.54
CA TYR A 154 -8.57 13.80 -33.58
C TYR A 154 -8.32 15.23 -33.11
N HIS A 155 -9.10 15.77 -32.14
CA HIS A 155 -9.03 17.21 -31.85
C HIS A 155 -8.77 17.57 -30.39
N GLY A 156 -9.26 16.86 -29.41
CA GLY A 156 -9.03 17.20 -28.00
C GLY A 156 -9.72 16.25 -27.05
N LEU A 157 -9.09 16.08 -25.90
CA LEU A 157 -9.63 15.24 -24.85
C LEU A 157 -9.35 15.88 -23.50
N SER A 158 -10.40 16.08 -22.69
CA SER A 158 -10.27 16.50 -21.31
C SER A 158 -11.15 15.66 -20.38
N VAL A 159 -10.65 15.42 -19.16
CA VAL A 159 -11.52 14.87 -18.11
C VAL A 159 -12.46 15.97 -17.65
N VAL A 160 -11.94 17.15 -17.37
CA VAL A 160 -12.71 18.31 -16.92
C VAL A 160 -12.45 19.48 -17.86
N ASP A 161 -13.53 20.12 -18.31
CA ASP A 161 -13.54 21.38 -19.04
C ASP A 161 -14.63 22.28 -18.45
N ILE A 162 -14.24 23.22 -17.58
CA ILE A 162 -15.18 24.08 -16.87
C ILE A 162 -14.77 25.56 -16.94
N ASN A 163 -15.74 26.44 -16.93
CA ASN A 163 -15.51 27.88 -17.03
C ASN A 163 -15.22 28.48 -15.63
N GLY A 164 -14.14 28.02 -14.98
CA GLY A 164 -13.73 28.40 -13.63
C GLY A 164 -14.36 27.56 -12.52
N GLY A 165 -13.98 27.84 -11.27
CA GLY A 165 -14.39 27.04 -10.11
C GLY A 165 -13.27 26.12 -9.62
N ALA A 166 -13.57 24.82 -9.37
CA ALA A 166 -12.60 23.88 -8.81
C ALA A 166 -12.57 22.54 -9.58
N ALA A 167 -11.38 22.05 -9.90
CA ALA A 167 -11.16 20.73 -10.48
C ALA A 167 -10.16 19.95 -9.64
N ASN A 168 -10.63 18.93 -8.90
CA ASN A 168 -9.81 18.26 -7.90
C ASN A 168 -9.78 16.73 -8.11
N GLU A 169 -8.61 16.11 -7.95
CA GLU A 169 -8.42 14.66 -7.97
C GLU A 169 -8.98 13.96 -9.24
N ASN A 170 -9.07 14.65 -10.38
CA ASN A 170 -9.52 14.04 -11.61
C ASN A 170 -8.38 13.32 -12.33
N THR A 171 -8.68 12.20 -12.98
CA THR A 171 -7.66 11.32 -13.56
C THR A 171 -7.89 11.06 -15.05
N LEU A 172 -6.85 11.27 -15.86
CA LEU A 172 -6.76 10.84 -17.25
C LEU A 172 -5.74 9.72 -17.39
N ASN A 173 -6.19 8.55 -17.84
CA ASN A 173 -5.33 7.42 -18.16
C ASN A 173 -5.26 7.21 -19.67
N ILE A 174 -4.05 7.28 -20.22
CA ILE A 174 -3.75 6.94 -21.61
C ILE A 174 -3.00 5.60 -21.62
N ASN A 175 -3.67 4.53 -22.02
CA ASN A 175 -3.19 3.13 -21.91
C ASN A 175 -2.84 2.54 -23.29
N GLY A 176 -2.17 3.29 -24.13
CA GLY A 176 -1.56 2.79 -25.34
C GLY A 176 -2.53 2.44 -26.48
N THR A 177 -2.45 3.18 -27.53
CA THR A 177 -3.03 2.84 -28.84
C THR A 177 -1.89 2.47 -29.76
N LYS A 178 -1.67 1.16 -30.00
CA LYS A 178 -0.65 0.72 -30.96
C LYS A 178 -1.03 1.15 -32.36
N GLY A 179 -0.15 1.93 -33.00
CA GLY A 179 -0.13 2.15 -34.44
C GLY A 179 -0.77 3.43 -34.95
N GLU A 180 -1.41 4.26 -34.12
CA GLU A 180 -2.05 5.50 -34.55
C GLU A 180 -1.58 6.70 -33.75
N ARG A 181 -1.35 7.80 -34.45
CA ARG A 181 -0.84 9.03 -33.87
C ARG A 181 -1.98 9.89 -33.35
N LEU A 182 -2.01 10.12 -32.06
CA LEU A 182 -2.94 11.06 -31.45
C LEU A 182 -2.39 12.48 -31.57
N THR A 183 -2.88 13.25 -32.52
CA THR A 183 -2.41 14.63 -32.81
C THR A 183 -3.26 15.67 -32.08
N THR A 184 -3.27 15.67 -30.75
CA THR A 184 -4.17 16.55 -30.01
C THR A 184 -3.65 16.95 -28.64
N THR A 185 -4.42 17.79 -27.96
CA THR A 185 -4.18 18.20 -26.57
C THR A 185 -4.95 17.29 -25.61
N PHE A 186 -4.24 16.78 -24.62
CA PHE A 186 -4.79 15.95 -23.54
C PHE A 186 -4.69 16.70 -22.23
N THR A 187 -5.80 16.84 -21.49
CA THR A 187 -5.83 17.60 -20.23
C THR A 187 -6.68 16.88 -19.18
N ALA A 188 -6.13 16.63 -17.98
CA ALA A 188 -6.95 16.08 -16.90
C ALA A 188 -7.88 17.15 -16.32
N ALA A 189 -7.42 18.40 -16.14
CA ALA A 189 -8.25 19.51 -15.66
C ALA A 189 -8.01 20.78 -16.51
N TYR A 190 -9.04 21.27 -17.18
CA TYR A 190 -9.04 22.54 -17.93
C TYR A 190 -10.00 23.52 -17.28
N LEU A 191 -9.50 24.72 -16.93
CA LEU A 191 -10.27 25.82 -16.37
C LEU A 191 -10.27 27.01 -17.36
N GLY A 192 -11.41 27.30 -17.96
CA GLY A 192 -11.57 28.38 -18.93
C GLY A 192 -11.43 29.80 -18.35
N ASN A 193 -11.55 29.96 -17.04
CA ASN A 193 -11.35 31.15 -16.26
C ASN A 193 -10.61 30.87 -14.95
N SER A 194 -10.40 31.90 -14.13
CA SER A 194 -9.74 31.78 -12.83
C SER A 194 -10.40 30.76 -11.92
N GLY A 195 -9.60 29.88 -11.32
CA GLY A 195 -10.07 28.81 -10.46
C GLY A 195 -8.94 28.03 -9.79
N THR A 196 -9.27 26.87 -9.24
CA THR A 196 -8.31 25.98 -8.58
C THR A 196 -8.31 24.62 -9.25
N ALA A 197 -7.11 24.04 -9.44
CA ALA A 197 -6.97 22.63 -9.82
C ALA A 197 -5.97 21.95 -8.90
N ASP A 198 -6.45 20.99 -8.12
CA ASP A 198 -5.67 20.33 -7.08
C ASP A 198 -5.67 18.81 -7.23
N GLY A 199 -4.49 18.18 -7.17
CA GLY A 199 -4.37 16.73 -7.17
C GLY A 199 -4.81 16.01 -8.44
N ASN A 200 -4.92 16.69 -9.60
CA ASN A 200 -5.29 16.04 -10.85
C ASN A 200 -4.14 15.22 -11.42
N VAL A 201 -4.45 14.09 -12.07
CA VAL A 201 -3.45 13.11 -12.51
C VAL A 201 -3.58 12.83 -14.00
N LEU A 202 -2.45 12.88 -14.72
CA LEU A 202 -2.29 12.36 -16.07
C LEU A 202 -1.33 11.18 -16.06
N ASN A 203 -1.81 10.00 -16.43
CA ASN A 203 -0.99 8.80 -16.61
C ASN A 203 -0.82 8.49 -18.09
N ILE A 204 0.43 8.38 -18.56
CA ILE A 204 0.79 7.99 -19.93
C ILE A 204 1.48 6.63 -19.85
N ASN A 205 0.78 5.58 -20.32
CA ASN A 205 1.18 4.18 -20.21
C ASN A 205 1.38 3.50 -21.58
N GLY A 206 1.52 4.25 -22.66
CA GLY A 206 1.76 3.71 -24.00
C GLY A 206 1.23 4.57 -25.13
N GLY A 207 1.43 4.14 -26.37
CA GLY A 207 0.93 4.77 -27.60
C GLY A 207 1.90 5.77 -28.24
N THR A 208 1.52 6.24 -29.43
CA THR A 208 2.18 7.34 -30.16
C THR A 208 1.36 8.60 -29.98
N ILE A 209 1.89 9.61 -29.32
CA ILE A 209 1.13 10.78 -28.90
C ILE A 209 1.81 12.07 -29.35
N GLY A 210 1.00 12.95 -29.92
CA GLY A 210 1.37 14.33 -30.16
C GLY A 210 2.03 14.61 -31.51
N ASP A 211 2.03 15.87 -31.81
CA ASP A 211 2.83 16.55 -32.86
C ASP A 211 3.60 17.73 -32.22
N SER A 212 4.22 18.56 -33.01
CA SER A 212 5.00 19.72 -32.52
C SER A 212 4.16 20.77 -31.77
N LEU A 213 2.84 20.70 -31.85
CA LEU A 213 1.90 21.64 -31.21
C LEU A 213 1.11 21.02 -30.07
N SER A 214 1.14 19.70 -29.94
CA SER A 214 0.38 19.00 -28.92
C SER A 214 0.90 19.28 -27.51
N ALA A 215 -0.02 19.36 -26.53
CA ALA A 215 0.31 19.50 -25.13
C ALA A 215 -0.45 18.48 -24.27
N MET A 216 0.28 17.77 -23.41
CA MET A 216 -0.25 16.82 -22.45
C MET A 216 -0.17 17.48 -21.07
N ARG A 217 -1.31 17.58 -20.35
CA ARG A 217 -1.40 18.39 -19.13
C ARG A 217 -2.14 17.67 -18.01
N ALA A 218 -1.62 17.75 -16.79
CA ALA A 218 -2.42 17.40 -15.60
C ALA A 218 -3.39 18.54 -15.27
N ALA A 219 -2.95 19.79 -15.33
CA ALA A 219 -3.81 20.96 -15.12
C ALA A 219 -3.50 22.11 -16.07
N PHE A 220 -4.55 22.80 -16.52
CA PHE A 220 -4.44 24.01 -17.32
C PHE A 220 -5.51 25.01 -16.90
N ALA A 221 -5.13 26.28 -16.79
CA ALA A 221 -6.06 27.34 -16.42
C ALA A 221 -5.74 28.67 -17.10
N TRP A 222 -6.69 29.59 -17.01
CA TRP A 222 -6.54 30.99 -17.44
C TRP A 222 -6.56 31.94 -16.24
N GLY A 223 -5.90 33.08 -16.37
CA GLY A 223 -6.02 34.18 -15.43
C GLY A 223 -5.38 33.94 -14.06
N ASN A 224 -6.05 34.41 -13.00
CA ASN A 224 -5.56 34.28 -11.62
C ASN A 224 -5.99 32.95 -11.01
N SER A 225 -5.25 31.88 -11.32
CA SER A 225 -5.57 30.51 -10.91
C SER A 225 -4.51 29.92 -9.98
N LYS A 226 -4.89 28.89 -9.23
CA LYS A 226 -3.98 28.08 -8.38
C LYS A 226 -4.02 26.64 -8.82
N LEU A 227 -2.85 26.13 -9.27
CA LEU A 227 -2.67 24.76 -9.71
C LEU A 227 -1.70 24.06 -8.75
N THR A 228 -2.23 23.14 -7.91
CA THR A 228 -1.45 22.54 -6.82
C THR A 228 -1.51 21.03 -6.87
N ASN A 229 -0.41 20.36 -6.45
CA ASN A 229 -0.34 18.92 -6.30
C ASN A 229 -0.72 18.09 -7.53
N ASN A 230 -0.73 18.69 -8.74
CA ASN A 230 -1.07 17.96 -9.95
C ASN A 230 0.10 17.07 -10.39
N VAL A 231 -0.20 15.91 -10.97
CA VAL A 231 0.80 14.88 -11.24
C VAL A 231 0.73 14.42 -12.69
N VAL A 232 1.87 14.33 -13.35
CA VAL A 232 2.04 13.58 -14.59
C VAL A 232 2.93 12.37 -14.35
N ASN A 233 2.46 11.18 -14.69
CA ASN A 233 3.23 9.95 -14.66
C ASN A 233 3.49 9.45 -16.08
N LEU A 234 4.73 9.54 -16.52
CA LEU A 234 5.20 9.05 -17.81
C LEU A 234 5.85 7.68 -17.60
N LYS A 235 5.09 6.62 -17.87
CA LYS A 235 5.52 5.24 -17.60
C LYS A 235 6.02 4.52 -18.83
N ASP A 236 5.34 4.72 -19.98
CA ASP A 236 5.73 4.17 -21.26
C ASP A 236 5.06 4.96 -22.40
N ALA A 237 5.67 4.97 -23.59
CA ALA A 237 5.08 5.37 -24.84
C ALA A 237 5.96 4.89 -26.01
N ASP A 238 5.38 4.70 -27.20
CA ASP A 238 6.13 4.35 -28.40
C ASP A 238 6.87 5.58 -28.97
N ASP A 239 6.18 6.71 -29.08
CA ASP A 239 6.75 8.01 -29.50
C ASP A 239 5.96 9.15 -28.84
N LEU A 240 6.67 10.12 -28.27
CA LEU A 240 6.08 11.33 -27.71
C LEU A 240 6.68 12.58 -28.35
N ARG A 241 5.82 13.52 -28.70
CA ARG A 241 6.21 14.80 -29.31
C ARG A 241 5.39 15.96 -28.72
N GLY A 242 5.88 17.20 -28.93
CA GLY A 242 5.23 18.36 -28.37
C GLY A 242 5.72 18.68 -26.98
N ARG A 243 4.83 18.78 -26.00
CA ARG A 243 5.24 19.08 -24.63
C ARG A 243 4.36 18.43 -23.56
N ILE A 244 4.95 18.22 -22.42
CA ILE A 244 4.26 17.92 -21.18
C ILE A 244 4.32 19.15 -20.29
N ASP A 245 3.15 19.77 -20.03
CA ASP A 245 2.99 20.86 -19.05
C ASP A 245 2.32 20.27 -17.80
N VAL A 246 2.98 20.20 -16.65
CA VAL A 246 2.34 19.61 -15.47
C VAL A 246 1.20 20.50 -14.97
N ALA A 247 1.44 21.84 -14.89
CA ALA A 247 0.48 22.81 -14.42
C ALA A 247 0.72 24.17 -15.13
N ASN A 248 -0.07 24.49 -16.14
CA ASN A 248 0.14 25.68 -16.97
C ASN A 248 -1.00 26.69 -16.79
N ILE A 249 -0.66 27.93 -16.46
CA ILE A 249 -1.60 29.05 -16.38
C ILE A 249 -1.32 30.02 -17.52
N MET A 250 -2.29 30.19 -18.42
CA MET A 250 -2.20 31.19 -19.48
C MET A 250 -2.76 32.56 -19.02
N TRP A 251 -2.11 33.62 -19.46
CA TRP A 251 -2.46 35.00 -19.09
C TRP A 251 -2.52 35.19 -17.57
N ALA A 252 -1.46 34.67 -16.92
CA ALA A 252 -1.30 34.80 -15.47
C ALA A 252 -1.24 36.26 -15.03
N HIS A 253 -1.95 36.57 -13.97
CA HIS A 253 -1.92 37.87 -13.30
C HIS A 253 -1.34 37.71 -11.88
N ASP A 254 -1.17 38.80 -11.17
CA ASP A 254 -0.71 38.79 -9.78
C ASP A 254 -1.57 37.83 -8.91
N GLY A 255 -0.92 36.84 -8.32
CA GLY A 255 -1.57 35.80 -7.53
C GLY A 255 -1.78 34.45 -8.23
N ALA A 256 -1.46 34.33 -9.53
CA ALA A 256 -1.42 33.02 -10.22
C ALA A 256 -0.28 32.17 -9.68
N GLU A 257 -0.56 30.91 -9.32
CA GLU A 257 0.34 30.04 -8.58
C GLU A 257 0.32 28.60 -9.13
N ALA A 258 1.51 28.06 -9.45
CA ALA A 258 1.68 26.64 -9.74
C ALA A 258 2.66 26.05 -8.73
N ARG A 259 2.14 25.22 -7.79
CA ARG A 259 2.88 24.79 -6.61
C ARG A 259 2.77 23.30 -6.35
N ASP A 260 3.89 22.71 -5.92
CA ASP A 260 3.98 21.31 -5.51
C ASP A 260 3.50 20.30 -6.57
N ASN A 261 3.57 20.70 -7.86
CA ASN A 261 3.21 19.81 -8.97
C ASN A 261 4.36 18.86 -9.30
N VAL A 262 4.05 17.67 -9.81
CA VAL A 262 5.04 16.59 -9.95
C VAL A 262 5.01 16.00 -11.35
N LEU A 263 6.19 15.87 -11.98
CA LEU A 263 6.41 15.03 -13.14
C LEU A 263 7.27 13.83 -12.77
N ASN A 264 6.73 12.62 -12.94
CA ASN A 264 7.44 11.36 -12.75
C ASN A 264 7.74 10.71 -14.09
N VAL A 265 9.00 10.42 -14.38
CA VAL A 265 9.48 9.77 -15.60
C VAL A 265 10.07 8.41 -15.26
N TYR A 266 9.43 7.33 -15.72
CA TYR A 266 9.82 5.94 -15.44
C TYR A 266 10.42 5.21 -16.64
N VAL A 267 10.54 5.86 -17.78
CA VAL A 267 10.99 5.27 -19.05
C VAL A 267 12.49 5.06 -19.09
N ARG A 268 12.95 4.23 -20.05
CA ARG A 268 14.36 3.94 -20.27
C ARG A 268 14.67 3.83 -21.74
N ASP A 269 15.85 4.30 -22.13
CA ASP A 269 16.38 4.19 -23.50
C ASP A 269 15.46 4.80 -24.55
N LYS A 270 14.73 5.88 -24.18
CA LYS A 270 13.79 6.56 -25.09
C LYS A 270 14.45 7.77 -25.75
N ASP A 271 14.26 7.89 -27.05
CA ASP A 271 14.62 9.11 -27.81
C ASP A 271 13.35 9.91 -28.13
N TRP A 272 13.07 10.87 -27.28
CA TRP A 272 12.00 11.85 -27.47
C TRP A 272 12.57 13.27 -27.59
N SER A 273 13.57 13.42 -28.46
CA SER A 273 14.27 14.67 -28.75
C SER A 273 13.37 15.83 -29.23
N ARG A 274 12.08 15.58 -29.43
CA ARG A 274 11.06 16.57 -29.79
C ARG A 274 10.07 16.86 -28.65
N LEU A 275 10.28 16.33 -27.45
CA LEU A 275 9.42 16.51 -26.31
C LEU A 275 10.03 17.47 -25.30
N ASP A 276 9.32 18.58 -25.03
CA ASP A 276 9.62 19.50 -23.94
C ASP A 276 8.92 19.07 -22.65
N LEU A 277 9.63 19.08 -21.53
CA LEU A 277 9.10 18.76 -20.20
C LEU A 277 9.12 20.02 -19.33
N CYS A 278 7.95 20.52 -18.92
CA CYS A 278 7.89 21.73 -18.14
C CYS A 278 6.75 21.73 -17.10
N VAL A 279 6.90 22.56 -16.08
CA VAL A 279 5.79 22.86 -15.17
C VAL A 279 4.79 23.73 -15.93
N ALA A 280 5.28 24.84 -16.48
CA ALA A 280 4.48 25.79 -17.24
C ALA A 280 5.30 26.38 -18.39
N PHE A 281 4.71 26.46 -19.57
CA PHE A 281 5.41 26.92 -20.75
C PHE A 281 5.27 28.45 -20.93
N GLY A 282 6.40 29.16 -20.92
CA GLY A 282 6.60 30.46 -21.61
C GLY A 282 5.87 31.67 -21.06
N ARG A 283 5.73 31.90 -19.71
CA ARG A 283 5.10 33.14 -19.25
C ARG A 283 5.62 33.67 -17.91
N GLU A 284 5.86 34.98 -17.86
CA GLU A 284 6.65 35.67 -16.86
C GLU A 284 5.97 35.90 -15.48
N ASN A 285 4.64 35.73 -15.36
CA ASN A 285 3.90 36.19 -14.18
C ASN A 285 3.36 35.08 -13.25
N GLN A 286 3.78 33.83 -13.45
CA GLN A 286 3.38 32.74 -12.56
C GLN A 286 4.36 32.61 -11.39
N LYS A 287 3.84 32.45 -10.17
CA LYS A 287 4.65 32.01 -9.03
C LYS A 287 4.82 30.50 -9.07
N LEU A 288 6.04 30.05 -9.35
CA LEU A 288 6.41 28.64 -9.30
C LEU A 288 7.05 28.34 -7.92
N SER A 289 6.65 27.25 -7.26
CA SER A 289 7.28 26.81 -6.00
C SER A 289 7.06 25.34 -5.72
N GLY A 290 8.12 24.64 -5.32
CA GLY A 290 8.07 23.25 -4.89
C GLY A 290 7.79 22.23 -6.00
N ASN A 291 7.72 22.65 -7.26
CA ASN A 291 7.45 21.77 -8.37
C ASN A 291 8.61 20.80 -8.60
N THR A 292 8.29 19.52 -8.77
CA THR A 292 9.25 18.44 -8.70
C THR A 292 9.31 17.64 -10.00
N PHE A 293 10.51 17.34 -10.47
CA PHE A 293 10.80 16.42 -11.55
C PHE A 293 11.53 15.21 -11.01
N ASN A 294 10.91 14.05 -11.08
CA ASN A 294 11.47 12.78 -10.63
C ASN A 294 11.81 11.91 -11.83
N VAL A 295 13.04 11.46 -11.93
CA VAL A 295 13.55 10.56 -12.97
C VAL A 295 13.88 9.22 -12.36
N TYR A 296 13.21 8.17 -12.79
CA TYR A 296 13.41 6.77 -12.37
C TYR A 296 14.03 5.90 -13.48
N GLY A 297 14.16 6.48 -14.68
CA GLY A 297 14.75 5.84 -15.84
C GLY A 297 16.22 6.15 -16.03
N LYS A 298 16.73 5.83 -17.20
CA LYS A 298 18.09 6.17 -17.62
C LYS A 298 18.19 6.18 -19.14
N ASN A 299 19.23 6.87 -19.65
CA ASN A 299 19.55 6.96 -21.07
C ASN A 299 18.40 7.51 -21.92
N ASP A 300 17.63 8.45 -21.34
CA ASP A 300 16.51 9.07 -22.03
C ASP A 300 16.93 10.41 -22.66
N THR A 301 16.45 10.66 -23.89
CA THR A 301 16.68 11.91 -24.62
C THR A 301 15.39 12.70 -24.71
N PHE A 302 15.41 13.94 -24.21
CA PHE A 302 14.34 14.91 -24.33
C PHE A 302 14.85 16.20 -25.01
N LYS A 303 13.92 17.02 -25.48
CA LYS A 303 14.30 18.31 -26.03
C LYS A 303 14.76 19.25 -24.92
N SER A 304 13.95 19.48 -23.90
CA SER A 304 14.25 20.40 -22.80
C SER A 304 13.50 20.06 -21.51
N ILE A 305 13.99 20.62 -20.38
CA ILE A 305 13.28 20.66 -19.10
C ILE A 305 13.19 22.11 -18.61
N ALA A 306 12.08 22.52 -17.96
CA ALA A 306 11.92 23.89 -17.47
C ALA A 306 10.94 24.01 -16.30
N GLY A 307 11.21 24.95 -15.38
CA GLY A 307 10.26 25.38 -14.34
C GLY A 307 10.16 24.48 -13.12
N PHE A 308 11.08 23.54 -12.93
CA PHE A 308 11.12 22.68 -11.74
C PHE A 308 12.08 23.25 -10.71
N GLU A 309 11.66 23.30 -9.44
CA GLU A 309 12.48 23.72 -8.30
C GLU A 309 13.13 22.55 -7.58
N LYS A 310 12.72 21.31 -7.91
CA LYS A 310 13.33 20.06 -7.40
C LYS A 310 13.56 19.11 -8.55
N LEU A 311 14.79 18.63 -8.71
CA LEU A 311 15.18 17.62 -9.69
C LEU A 311 15.70 16.41 -8.93
N ASN A 312 14.98 15.30 -8.94
CA ASN A 312 15.38 14.08 -8.24
C ASN A 312 15.69 12.96 -9.23
N PHE A 313 16.89 12.44 -9.16
CA PHE A 313 17.38 11.35 -10.01
C PHE A 313 17.45 10.07 -9.18
N TYR A 314 16.55 9.14 -9.42
CA TYR A 314 16.52 7.82 -8.78
C TYR A 314 17.26 6.82 -9.66
N LEU A 315 18.56 6.63 -9.39
CA LEU A 315 19.42 5.76 -10.17
C LEU A 315 18.93 4.32 -10.12
N ALA A 316 18.73 3.72 -11.28
CA ALA A 316 18.25 2.35 -11.41
C ALA A 316 19.30 1.35 -10.87
N ALA A 317 18.84 0.16 -10.44
CA ALA A 317 19.71 -0.89 -9.90
C ALA A 317 20.85 -1.31 -10.85
N ASP A 318 20.64 -1.21 -12.16
CA ASP A 318 21.58 -1.55 -13.20
C ASP A 318 22.40 -0.36 -13.73
N THR A 319 22.32 0.81 -13.07
CA THR A 319 23.12 1.99 -13.45
C THR A 319 24.61 1.70 -13.33
N ALA A 320 25.36 1.98 -14.39
CA ALA A 320 26.79 1.72 -14.48
C ALA A 320 27.62 3.01 -14.40
N ASN A 321 28.96 2.85 -14.22
CA ASN A 321 29.89 3.96 -14.31
C ASN A 321 29.80 4.68 -15.66
N ASP A 322 29.89 6.00 -15.65
CA ASP A 322 29.79 6.91 -16.82
C ASP A 322 28.43 6.88 -17.56
N GLU A 323 27.42 6.21 -17.01
CA GLU A 323 26.10 6.17 -17.64
C GLU A 323 25.40 7.52 -17.58
N THR A 324 24.59 7.83 -18.60
CA THR A 324 23.83 9.08 -18.69
C THR A 324 22.35 8.81 -18.32
N ILE A 325 21.80 9.62 -17.45
CA ILE A 325 20.38 9.54 -17.08
C ILE A 325 19.50 10.32 -18.06
N LEU A 326 19.80 11.62 -18.22
CA LEU A 326 19.09 12.49 -19.15
C LEU A 326 20.04 13.13 -20.16
N ASN A 327 19.62 13.11 -21.42
CA ASN A 327 20.26 13.86 -22.49
C ASN A 327 19.28 14.93 -23.00
N LEU A 328 19.65 16.21 -22.96
CA LEU A 328 18.83 17.33 -23.40
C LEU A 328 19.44 17.95 -24.67
N VAL A 329 18.65 17.95 -25.75
CA VAL A 329 19.15 18.32 -27.10
C VAL A 329 18.73 19.69 -27.56
N SER A 330 18.10 20.51 -26.72
CA SER A 330 17.76 21.90 -27.04
C SER A 330 19.00 22.71 -27.38
N GLY A 331 18.88 23.58 -28.38
CA GLY A 331 19.89 24.62 -28.67
C GLY A 331 19.91 25.74 -27.64
N GLU A 332 19.05 25.77 -26.67
CA GLU A 332 18.95 26.78 -25.62
C GLU A 332 19.57 26.32 -24.31
N LEU A 333 20.05 27.26 -23.50
CA LEU A 333 20.63 27.02 -22.18
C LEU A 333 19.58 26.42 -21.23
N THR A 334 19.92 25.32 -20.56
CA THR A 334 19.05 24.71 -19.53
C THR A 334 19.25 25.43 -18.21
N ASP A 335 18.28 26.21 -17.75
CA ASP A 335 18.36 26.95 -16.47
C ASP A 335 17.80 26.10 -15.30
N ILE A 336 18.70 25.59 -14.45
CA ILE A 336 18.39 24.92 -13.19
C ILE A 336 18.92 25.68 -11.97
N SER A 337 19.22 26.97 -12.13
CA SER A 337 19.84 27.78 -11.08
C SER A 337 18.99 27.95 -9.82
N LYS A 338 17.70 27.69 -9.89
CA LYS A 338 16.77 27.72 -8.75
C LYS A 338 16.41 26.33 -8.24
N ALA A 339 16.91 25.26 -8.87
CA ALA A 339 16.55 23.91 -8.53
C ALA A 339 17.47 23.32 -7.46
N THR A 340 16.87 22.61 -6.52
CA THR A 340 17.59 21.66 -5.66
C THR A 340 17.72 20.33 -6.37
N ILE A 341 18.90 19.72 -6.32
CA ILE A 341 19.17 18.46 -7.00
C ILE A 341 19.28 17.35 -5.94
N GLY A 342 18.46 16.32 -6.09
CA GLY A 342 18.45 15.13 -5.25
C GLY A 342 18.92 13.91 -6.04
N VAL A 343 19.74 13.08 -5.42
CA VAL A 343 20.11 11.77 -5.94
C VAL A 343 19.50 10.71 -5.04
N GLY A 344 18.79 9.76 -5.62
CA GLY A 344 18.32 8.53 -4.99
C GLY A 344 18.96 7.33 -5.68
N ILE A 345 18.91 6.16 -5.07
CA ILE A 345 19.42 4.94 -5.67
C ILE A 345 18.42 3.80 -5.43
N ALA A 346 18.09 3.06 -6.49
CA ALA A 346 17.21 1.91 -6.37
C ALA A 346 17.91 0.75 -5.65
N ASN A 347 17.13 -0.08 -4.97
CA ASN A 347 17.63 -1.26 -4.28
C ASN A 347 18.35 -2.20 -5.25
N GLY A 348 19.43 -2.83 -4.78
CA GLY A 348 20.24 -3.72 -5.59
C GLY A 348 21.18 -3.02 -6.59
N ALA A 349 21.37 -1.72 -6.47
CA ALA A 349 22.35 -0.96 -7.28
C ALA A 349 23.77 -1.16 -6.75
N ASP A 350 24.23 -2.38 -6.73
CA ASP A 350 25.56 -2.80 -6.26
C ASP A 350 26.66 -2.66 -7.32
N LYS A 351 26.30 -2.21 -8.54
CA LYS A 351 27.24 -2.03 -9.64
C LYS A 351 28.12 -0.78 -9.50
N LEU A 352 27.61 0.27 -8.88
CA LEU A 352 28.38 1.48 -8.64
C LEU A 352 29.40 1.28 -7.52
N LYS A 353 30.63 1.72 -7.75
CA LYS A 353 31.76 1.63 -6.83
C LYS A 353 32.23 3.03 -6.41
N SER A 354 32.95 3.12 -5.31
CA SER A 354 33.64 4.36 -4.94
C SER A 354 34.60 4.76 -6.05
N GLY A 355 34.52 6.01 -6.51
CA GLY A 355 35.22 6.54 -7.65
C GLY A 355 34.46 6.49 -8.98
N ASP A 356 33.34 5.78 -9.07
CA ASP A 356 32.44 5.83 -10.21
C ASP A 356 31.69 7.16 -10.28
N ARG A 357 31.17 7.47 -11.45
CA ARG A 357 30.36 8.66 -11.69
C ARG A 357 29.15 8.36 -12.56
N VAL A 358 28.10 9.16 -12.42
CA VAL A 358 26.89 9.09 -13.23
C VAL A 358 26.62 10.47 -13.79
N ASN A 359 26.37 10.55 -15.09
CA ASN A 359 25.99 11.80 -15.74
C ASN A 359 24.47 11.99 -15.56
N LEU A 360 24.06 12.81 -14.60
CA LEU A 360 22.63 13.07 -14.33
C LEU A 360 21.96 13.80 -15.48
N ILE A 361 22.62 14.81 -16.02
CA ILE A 361 22.18 15.59 -17.20
C ILE A 361 23.36 15.81 -18.12
N LYS A 362 23.16 15.58 -19.43
CA LYS A 362 24.01 16.07 -20.50
C LYS A 362 23.23 17.04 -21.38
N THR A 363 23.87 18.12 -21.83
CA THR A 363 23.24 19.09 -22.74
C THR A 363 24.19 19.44 -23.91
N ALA A 364 23.58 19.87 -25.03
CA ALA A 364 24.34 20.40 -26.14
C ALA A 364 24.79 21.87 -25.89
N SER A 365 23.92 22.66 -25.23
CA SER A 365 24.05 24.12 -25.17
C SER A 365 24.50 24.67 -23.82
N GLY A 366 24.61 23.81 -22.81
CA GLY A 366 25.07 24.17 -21.47
C GLY A 366 23.93 24.23 -20.44
N ILE A 367 24.33 24.24 -19.17
CA ILE A 367 23.46 24.30 -18.00
C ILE A 367 23.84 25.54 -17.18
N LYS A 368 22.83 26.31 -16.81
CA LYS A 368 23.02 27.37 -15.82
C LYS A 368 22.74 26.82 -14.45
N PHE A 369 23.76 26.70 -13.65
CA PHE A 369 23.72 26.20 -12.28
C PHE A 369 23.46 27.32 -11.27
N GLY A 370 22.84 26.98 -10.13
CA GLY A 370 22.84 27.76 -8.92
C GLY A 370 24.00 27.35 -7.99
N ASP A 371 24.09 28.02 -6.84
CA ASP A 371 25.14 27.73 -5.84
C ASP A 371 25.12 26.32 -5.28
N MET A 372 23.99 25.63 -5.39
CA MET A 372 23.77 24.27 -4.87
C MET A 372 24.34 23.15 -5.75
N ALA A 373 24.67 23.42 -7.02
CA ALA A 373 25.15 22.39 -7.95
C ALA A 373 26.61 21.99 -7.71
N ASN A 374 27.38 22.83 -7.07
CA ASN A 374 28.80 22.61 -6.83
C ASN A 374 29.03 22.31 -5.35
N HIS A 375 29.59 21.14 -5.05
CA HIS A 375 30.09 20.72 -3.72
C HIS A 375 29.09 20.19 -2.68
N SER A 376 27.82 19.94 -3.01
CA SER A 376 26.93 19.31 -2.04
C SER A 376 27.14 17.80 -2.01
N GLU A 377 27.67 17.28 -0.89
CA GLU A 377 27.66 15.84 -0.64
C GLU A 377 26.25 15.39 -0.22
N GLN A 378 25.75 14.37 -0.90
CA GLN A 378 24.47 13.77 -0.60
C GLN A 378 24.65 12.33 -0.15
N LEU A 379 24.10 12.02 1.03
CA LEU A 379 24.10 10.68 1.59
C LEU A 379 22.77 9.99 1.25
N VAL A 380 22.84 8.89 0.53
CA VAL A 380 21.68 8.18 -0.02
C VAL A 380 21.70 6.72 0.42
N GLN A 381 20.64 6.27 1.04
CA GLN A 381 20.46 4.86 1.38
C GLN A 381 20.02 4.06 0.15
N SER A 382 20.63 2.87 -0.02
CA SER A 382 20.23 1.88 -1.02
C SER A 382 20.03 0.53 -0.33
N GLY A 383 18.89 -0.10 -0.56
CA GLY A 383 18.58 -1.36 0.12
C GLY A 383 18.45 -1.19 1.63
N LEU A 384 18.75 -2.27 2.33
CA LEU A 384 18.66 -2.36 3.78
C LEU A 384 19.97 -1.95 4.48
N SER A 385 21.12 -2.20 3.84
CA SER A 385 22.43 -2.22 4.48
C SER A 385 23.44 -1.25 3.90
N THR A 386 23.12 -0.52 2.84
CA THR A 386 24.10 0.28 2.08
C THR A 386 23.70 1.75 2.03
N ALA A 387 24.69 2.62 2.11
CA ALA A 387 24.54 4.04 1.82
C ALA A 387 25.67 4.51 0.89
N TYR A 388 25.28 5.33 -0.08
CA TYR A 388 26.18 5.99 -1.02
C TYR A 388 26.32 7.45 -0.67
N THR A 389 27.53 7.99 -0.79
CA THR A 389 27.78 9.43 -0.74
C THR A 389 28.09 9.90 -2.15
N PHE A 390 27.29 10.82 -2.66
CA PHE A 390 27.48 11.46 -3.96
C PHE A 390 27.94 12.90 -3.77
N ALA A 391 28.93 13.31 -4.56
CA ALA A 391 29.30 14.72 -4.73
C ALA A 391 28.81 15.20 -6.11
N LEU A 392 28.06 16.29 -6.12
CA LEU A 392 27.55 16.87 -7.35
C LEU A 392 28.52 17.93 -7.89
N ARG A 393 28.74 17.93 -9.19
CA ARG A 393 29.56 18.94 -9.87
C ARG A 393 29.16 19.17 -11.33
N SER A 394 29.54 20.30 -11.87
CA SER A 394 29.51 20.55 -13.31
C SER A 394 30.76 19.96 -14.01
N ALA A 395 30.65 19.70 -15.30
CA ALA A 395 31.75 19.28 -16.17
C ALA A 395 31.51 19.73 -17.61
N ASN A 396 32.54 19.57 -18.46
CA ASN A 396 32.48 19.86 -19.90
C ASN A 396 31.98 21.27 -20.22
N ASP A 397 32.58 22.30 -19.62
CA ASP A 397 32.18 23.70 -19.75
C ASP A 397 30.68 23.92 -19.43
N ASP A 398 30.28 23.42 -18.28
CA ASP A 398 28.90 23.48 -17.77
C ASP A 398 27.83 22.79 -18.64
N LYS A 399 28.23 21.83 -19.49
CA LYS A 399 27.29 21.03 -20.28
C LYS A 399 26.77 19.80 -19.59
N ASP A 400 27.49 19.33 -18.57
CA ASP A 400 27.15 18.12 -17.84
C ASP A 400 26.95 18.41 -16.35
N LEU A 401 25.92 17.80 -15.76
CA LEU A 401 25.74 17.65 -14.33
C LEU A 401 26.10 16.22 -13.93
N ILE A 402 27.11 16.07 -13.08
CA ILE A 402 27.67 14.77 -12.69
C ILE A 402 27.46 14.52 -11.19
N ALA A 403 27.16 13.28 -10.85
CA ALA A 403 27.21 12.74 -9.49
C ALA A 403 28.38 11.76 -9.38
N ASP A 404 29.43 12.14 -8.65
CA ASP A 404 30.56 11.25 -8.34
C ASP A 404 30.24 10.44 -7.07
N VAL A 405 30.46 9.13 -7.11
CA VAL A 405 30.37 8.26 -5.92
C VAL A 405 31.64 8.42 -5.09
N THR A 406 31.60 9.24 -4.06
CA THR A 406 32.78 9.53 -3.22
C THR A 406 32.99 8.46 -2.14
N LYS A 407 31.92 7.85 -1.62
CA LYS A 407 32.00 6.83 -0.58
C LYS A 407 30.82 5.86 -0.67
N ILE A 408 31.10 4.59 -0.36
CA ILE A 408 30.06 3.58 -0.11
C ILE A 408 30.25 3.08 1.32
N THR A 409 29.21 3.17 2.13
CA THR A 409 29.17 2.63 3.48
C THR A 409 28.30 1.39 3.45
N ILE A 410 28.90 0.24 3.72
CA ILE A 410 28.20 -1.03 3.89
C ILE A 410 28.15 -1.31 5.39
N ASN A 411 26.99 -1.59 5.90
CA ASN A 411 26.83 -1.94 7.30
C ASN A 411 26.54 -3.46 7.42
N PRO A 412 26.98 -4.09 8.50
CA PRO A 412 27.71 -3.55 9.65
C PRO A 412 29.16 -4.03 9.72
N ASP A 413 30.07 -3.13 9.91
CA ASP A 413 31.30 -3.50 10.59
C ASP A 413 30.93 -3.77 12.08
N PRO A 414 31.15 -4.95 12.64
CA PRO A 414 30.85 -5.27 14.03
C PRO A 414 31.68 -4.47 15.06
N GLN A 415 32.55 -3.60 14.61
CA GLN A 415 33.24 -2.66 15.49
C GLN A 415 32.26 -1.58 15.97
N PRO A 416 32.25 -1.23 17.25
CA PRO A 416 31.46 -0.13 17.75
C PRO A 416 31.89 1.16 17.03
N LEU A 417 31.06 1.63 16.13
CA LEU A 417 31.24 2.88 15.43
C LEU A 417 31.30 4.02 16.46
N PRO A 418 32.27 4.94 16.36
CA PRO A 418 32.23 6.15 17.17
C PRO A 418 30.89 6.85 16.99
N ASN A 419 30.40 7.53 18.02
CA ASN A 419 29.10 8.25 18.06
C ASN A 419 28.85 9.25 16.91
N SER A 420 29.75 9.37 15.96
CA SER A 420 29.73 10.30 14.82
C SER A 420 29.13 9.71 13.54
N ASP A 421 28.99 8.39 13.39
CA ASP A 421 28.42 7.81 12.17
C ASP A 421 26.95 7.37 12.39
N ARG A 422 26.07 8.38 12.39
CA ARG A 422 24.61 8.16 12.52
C ARG A 422 24.04 7.27 11.43
N ILE A 423 24.62 7.26 10.23
CA ILE A 423 24.10 6.46 9.12
C ILE A 423 24.38 4.97 9.33
N GLY A 424 25.57 4.59 9.77
CA GLY A 424 25.90 3.20 10.08
C GLY A 424 24.98 2.65 11.16
N ALA A 425 24.81 3.41 12.27
CA ALA A 425 23.89 3.02 13.34
C ALA A 425 22.43 2.89 12.87
N LYS A 426 21.98 3.73 11.96
CA LYS A 426 20.64 3.65 11.36
C LYS A 426 20.47 2.41 10.47
N LEU A 427 21.47 2.10 9.65
CA LEU A 427 21.48 0.89 8.83
C LEU A 427 21.47 -0.38 9.71
N MET A 428 22.25 -0.41 10.82
CA MET A 428 22.19 -1.49 11.82
C MET A 428 20.77 -1.65 12.39
N ALA A 429 20.17 -0.54 12.79
CA ALA A 429 18.82 -0.54 13.34
C ALA A 429 17.76 -1.04 12.33
N GLN A 430 17.89 -0.69 11.05
CA GLN A 430 17.03 -1.18 9.98
C GLN A 430 17.16 -2.69 9.79
N ASN A 431 18.40 -3.21 9.73
CA ASN A 431 18.69 -4.63 9.64
C ASN A 431 18.10 -5.39 10.85
N LYS A 432 18.38 -4.91 12.05
CA LYS A 432 17.85 -5.51 13.28
C LYS A 432 16.32 -5.53 13.30
N ASN A 433 15.67 -4.47 12.83
CA ASN A 433 14.21 -4.37 12.80
C ASN A 433 13.57 -5.50 11.98
N THR A 434 14.22 -5.95 10.89
CA THR A 434 13.73 -7.09 10.10
C THR A 434 13.68 -8.41 10.89
N LEU A 435 14.49 -8.53 11.96
CA LEU A 435 14.54 -9.72 12.82
C LEU A 435 13.49 -9.66 13.94
N GLU A 436 12.97 -8.50 14.29
CA GLU A 436 12.03 -8.31 15.41
C GLU A 436 10.73 -9.11 15.25
N THR A 437 10.33 -9.43 14.02
CA THR A 437 9.28 -10.41 13.71
C THR A 437 9.49 -11.72 14.47
N GLY A 438 10.73 -12.14 14.66
CA GLY A 438 11.08 -13.35 15.42
C GLY A 438 10.63 -13.31 16.89
N ALA A 439 10.66 -12.13 17.52
CA ALA A 439 10.16 -11.96 18.90
C ALA A 439 8.64 -12.11 18.96
N ALA A 440 7.93 -11.53 17.97
CA ALA A 440 6.48 -11.68 17.86
C ALA A 440 6.08 -13.13 17.58
N VAL A 441 6.77 -13.80 16.65
CA VAL A 441 6.56 -15.22 16.31
C VAL A 441 6.78 -16.11 17.55
N LEU A 442 7.91 -15.94 18.23
CA LEU A 442 8.21 -16.71 19.45
C LEU A 442 7.17 -16.45 20.54
N GLY A 443 6.74 -15.19 20.69
CA GLY A 443 5.71 -14.81 21.66
C GLY A 443 4.37 -15.51 21.42
N ALA A 444 3.92 -15.56 20.17
CA ALA A 444 2.66 -16.24 19.82
C ALA A 444 2.71 -17.75 20.08
N ILE A 445 3.84 -18.41 19.74
CA ILE A 445 4.00 -19.85 19.98
C ILE A 445 4.15 -20.17 21.47
N ASN A 446 4.90 -19.35 22.23
CA ASN A 446 5.05 -19.52 23.67
C ASN A 446 3.74 -19.32 24.43
N GLN A 447 2.82 -18.49 23.92
CA GLN A 447 1.50 -18.30 24.50
C GLN A 447 0.69 -19.60 24.52
N SER A 448 0.75 -20.41 23.46
CA SER A 448 0.05 -21.71 23.45
C SER A 448 0.64 -22.70 24.42
N ASP A 449 1.96 -22.67 24.66
CA ASP A 449 2.58 -23.49 25.72
C ASP A 449 2.13 -23.07 27.12
N ASP A 450 2.02 -21.76 27.35
CA ASP A 450 1.56 -21.21 28.62
C ASP A 450 0.09 -21.61 28.90
N ILE A 451 -0.75 -21.65 27.87
CA ILE A 451 -2.12 -22.16 27.94
C ILE A 451 -2.12 -23.65 28.30
N LEU A 452 -1.41 -24.45 27.51
CA LEU A 452 -1.39 -25.93 27.67
C LEU A 452 -0.89 -26.34 29.06
N SER A 453 0.16 -25.68 29.53
CA SER A 453 0.73 -25.96 30.87
C SER A 453 -0.21 -25.60 32.04
N GLY A 454 -1.23 -24.80 31.79
CA GLY A 454 -2.26 -24.40 32.75
C GLY A 454 -3.51 -25.29 32.69
N ILE A 455 -3.56 -26.29 31.81
CA ILE A 455 -4.67 -27.22 31.72
C ILE A 455 -4.52 -28.20 32.88
N THR A 456 -5.37 -28.09 33.90
CA THR A 456 -5.51 -28.99 35.06
C THR A 456 -6.86 -29.70 34.98
N ASP A 457 -7.00 -30.86 35.63
CA ASP A 457 -8.26 -31.59 35.80
C ASP A 457 -8.95 -32.07 34.50
N THR A 458 -8.16 -32.44 33.48
CA THR A 458 -8.68 -32.98 32.21
C THR A 458 -8.39 -34.48 32.04
N ALA A 459 -8.09 -35.17 33.10
CA ALA A 459 -7.63 -36.57 33.06
C ALA A 459 -8.52 -37.52 32.23
N ASP A 460 -9.79 -37.18 32.04
CA ASP A 460 -10.72 -37.95 31.21
C ASP A 460 -11.82 -37.04 30.66
N GLY A 461 -11.64 -36.54 29.42
CA GLY A 461 -12.59 -35.59 28.85
C GLY A 461 -12.07 -34.85 27.61
N THR A 462 -12.90 -33.96 27.13
CA THR A 462 -12.53 -33.01 26.08
C THR A 462 -12.29 -31.61 26.66
N PHE A 463 -11.41 -30.85 26.05
CA PHE A 463 -11.12 -29.48 26.47
C PHE A 463 -11.04 -28.54 25.30
N ALA A 464 -11.41 -27.30 25.53
CA ALA A 464 -11.21 -26.20 24.62
C ALA A 464 -10.75 -24.94 25.38
N TYR A 465 -9.89 -24.18 24.77
CA TYR A 465 -9.42 -22.91 25.30
C TYR A 465 -9.48 -21.86 24.17
N ALA A 466 -9.91 -20.66 24.53
CA ALA A 466 -9.82 -19.48 23.68
C ALA A 466 -9.33 -18.29 24.52
N GLY A 467 -8.31 -17.60 24.05
CA GLY A 467 -7.78 -16.45 24.79
C GLY A 467 -7.13 -15.41 23.92
N GLY A 468 -7.15 -14.17 24.40
CA GLY A 468 -6.48 -13.03 23.81
C GLY A 468 -5.26 -12.62 24.61
N PHE A 469 -4.28 -12.05 23.94
CA PHE A 469 -3.08 -11.50 24.54
C PHE A 469 -2.76 -10.13 23.95
N ASN A 470 -2.19 -9.26 24.79
CA ASN A 470 -1.58 -8.00 24.40
C ASN A 470 -0.28 -7.86 25.18
N MET A 471 0.83 -8.07 24.50
CA MET A 471 2.15 -8.27 25.09
C MET A 471 3.19 -7.38 24.42
N ARG A 472 4.10 -6.90 25.22
CA ARG A 472 5.33 -6.24 24.78
C ARG A 472 6.54 -7.09 25.15
N TYR A 473 7.46 -7.25 24.20
CA TYR A 473 8.73 -7.93 24.38
C TYR A 473 9.86 -6.91 24.28
N ASN A 474 10.62 -6.74 25.35
CA ASN A 474 11.78 -5.84 25.38
C ASN A 474 13.00 -6.55 24.78
N SER A 475 13.25 -6.36 23.49
CA SER A 475 14.26 -7.08 22.67
C SER A 475 15.60 -6.36 22.57
N GLY A 476 15.74 -5.20 23.23
CA GLY A 476 16.82 -4.22 23.06
C GLY A 476 16.39 -3.00 22.24
N SER A 477 15.33 -3.06 21.59
CA SER A 477 14.19 -2.27 21.14
C SER A 477 12.94 -2.86 21.80
N TYR A 478 11.77 -2.75 21.20
CA TYR A 478 10.62 -3.49 21.69
C TYR A 478 9.68 -3.91 20.57
N VAL A 479 8.93 -4.99 20.84
CA VAL A 479 7.90 -5.51 19.95
C VAL A 479 6.60 -5.62 20.71
N GLU A 480 5.56 -4.95 20.24
CA GLU A 480 4.20 -5.11 20.74
C GLU A 480 3.48 -6.16 19.90
N ASN A 481 2.86 -7.12 20.54
CA ASN A 481 2.20 -8.25 19.89
C ASN A 481 0.83 -8.48 20.54
N LYS A 482 -0.23 -8.46 19.75
CA LYS A 482 -1.61 -8.69 20.19
C LYS A 482 -2.28 -9.72 19.29
N GLY A 483 -3.03 -10.62 19.90
CA GLY A 483 -3.66 -11.69 19.12
C GLY A 483 -4.56 -12.58 19.95
N ILE A 484 -4.96 -13.66 19.31
CA ILE A 484 -5.76 -14.72 19.90
C ILE A 484 -5.12 -16.09 19.71
N SER A 485 -5.35 -16.99 20.66
CA SER A 485 -4.97 -18.40 20.62
C SER A 485 -6.17 -19.27 20.94
N VAL A 486 -6.36 -20.31 20.15
CA VAL A 486 -7.40 -21.33 20.35
C VAL A 486 -6.74 -22.69 20.36
N LEU A 487 -7.15 -23.52 21.30
CA LEU A 487 -6.65 -24.88 21.50
C LEU A 487 -7.82 -25.78 21.85
N ALA A 488 -7.90 -26.96 21.24
CA ALA A 488 -8.94 -27.95 21.54
C ALA A 488 -8.39 -29.36 21.45
N GLY A 489 -8.82 -30.22 22.35
CA GLY A 489 -8.33 -31.60 22.43
C GLY A 489 -9.16 -32.52 23.30
N ALA A 490 -8.65 -33.73 23.45
CA ALA A 490 -9.23 -34.74 24.33
C ALA A 490 -8.12 -35.53 25.04
N MET A 491 -8.39 -35.94 26.26
CA MET A 491 -7.55 -36.83 27.06
C MET A 491 -8.36 -38.03 27.53
N GLY A 492 -7.71 -39.15 27.65
CA GLY A 492 -8.28 -40.37 28.23
C GLY A 492 -7.33 -41.03 29.23
N ARG A 493 -7.84 -41.70 30.21
CA ARG A 493 -7.05 -42.48 31.16
C ARG A 493 -6.42 -43.69 30.50
N ILE A 494 -5.15 -43.90 30.73
CA ILE A 494 -4.38 -45.06 30.24
C ILE A 494 -3.95 -46.01 31.35
N GLY A 495 -4.36 -45.75 32.62
CA GLY A 495 -4.06 -46.52 33.81
C GLY A 495 -4.42 -45.75 35.08
N ASP A 496 -4.13 -46.33 36.24
CA ASP A 496 -4.32 -45.65 37.51
C ASP A 496 -3.34 -44.49 37.64
N GLY A 497 -3.89 -43.26 37.68
CA GLY A 497 -3.10 -42.02 37.81
C GLY A 497 -2.35 -41.55 36.57
N ALA A 498 -2.67 -42.08 35.38
CA ALA A 498 -2.05 -41.61 34.12
C ALA A 498 -3.08 -41.31 33.03
N SER A 499 -2.94 -40.20 32.38
CA SER A 499 -3.77 -39.76 31.24
C SER A 499 -2.92 -39.31 30.07
N LEU A 500 -3.40 -39.59 28.84
CA LEU A 500 -2.76 -39.19 27.59
C LEU A 500 -3.81 -38.61 26.65
N GLY A 501 -3.45 -37.61 25.93
CA GLY A 501 -4.34 -36.95 24.98
C GLY A 501 -3.64 -36.33 23.79
N GLY A 502 -4.46 -35.84 22.86
CA GLY A 502 -4.04 -35.10 21.72
C GLY A 502 -4.83 -33.79 21.58
N TYR A 503 -4.23 -32.80 20.94
CA TYR A 503 -4.86 -31.53 20.70
C TYR A 503 -4.44 -30.91 19.38
N VAL A 504 -5.24 -29.99 18.93
CA VAL A 504 -4.91 -29.04 17.83
C VAL A 504 -4.88 -27.62 18.37
N GLU A 505 -4.04 -26.81 17.79
CA GLU A 505 -3.91 -25.41 18.16
C GLU A 505 -3.93 -24.51 16.91
N THR A 506 -4.48 -23.32 17.05
CA THR A 506 -4.42 -22.27 16.05
C THR A 506 -4.46 -20.90 16.72
N GLY A 507 -3.94 -19.92 16.04
CA GLY A 507 -3.98 -18.55 16.53
C GLY A 507 -3.43 -17.59 15.51
N GLY A 508 -3.50 -16.33 15.86
CA GLY A 508 -2.97 -15.25 15.03
C GLY A 508 -3.00 -13.92 15.74
N GLY A 509 -2.34 -12.96 15.16
CA GLY A 509 -2.24 -11.63 15.75
C GLY A 509 -1.54 -10.65 14.83
N LYS A 510 -1.38 -9.44 15.35
CA LYS A 510 -0.63 -8.36 14.73
C LYS A 510 0.49 -7.93 15.64
N TYR A 511 1.59 -7.50 15.07
CA TYR A 511 2.68 -6.94 15.85
C TYR A 511 3.18 -5.62 15.25
N GLU A 512 3.80 -4.82 16.11
CA GLU A 512 4.57 -3.63 15.74
C GLU A 512 5.93 -3.68 16.44
N SER A 513 6.98 -3.35 15.73
CA SER A 513 8.35 -3.25 16.27
C SER A 513 8.86 -1.82 16.19
N PHE A 514 9.64 -1.41 17.21
CA PHE A 514 10.15 -0.05 17.33
C PHE A 514 11.60 -0.08 17.77
N ASN A 515 12.38 0.88 17.27
CA ASN A 515 13.75 1.08 17.72
C ASN A 515 14.11 2.56 17.88
N ASP A 516 15.29 2.83 18.45
CA ASP A 516 15.75 4.17 18.79
C ASP A 516 16.01 5.10 17.60
N PHE A 517 16.04 4.57 16.35
CA PHE A 517 16.19 5.33 15.12
C PHE A 517 14.85 5.62 14.42
N ALA A 518 13.74 5.51 15.16
CA ALA A 518 12.39 5.68 14.64
C ALA A 518 12.04 4.73 13.46
N VAL A 519 12.76 3.61 13.34
CA VAL A 519 12.38 2.56 12.39
C VAL A 519 11.25 1.75 13.02
N LYS A 520 10.10 1.80 12.38
CA LYS A 520 8.91 1.06 12.76
C LYS A 520 8.67 -0.05 11.75
N GLY A 521 8.52 -1.29 12.24
CA GLY A 521 8.05 -2.43 11.46
C GLY A 521 6.70 -2.90 11.96
N SER A 522 5.94 -3.59 11.11
CA SER A 522 4.66 -4.20 11.46
C SER A 522 4.43 -5.48 10.68
N GLY A 523 3.45 -6.27 11.10
CA GLY A 523 3.03 -7.45 10.37
C GLY A 523 1.96 -8.26 11.06
N ASP A 524 1.50 -9.27 10.36
CA ASP A 524 0.51 -10.23 10.81
C ASP A 524 1.16 -11.60 11.11
N LEU A 525 0.56 -12.33 12.04
CA LEU A 525 0.96 -13.67 12.42
C LEU A 525 -0.23 -14.60 12.31
N LYS A 526 -0.01 -15.83 11.80
CA LYS A 526 -1.00 -16.91 11.83
C LYS A 526 -0.28 -18.25 12.04
N TYR A 527 -0.76 -19.06 12.97
CA TYR A 527 -0.18 -20.36 13.19
C TYR A 527 -1.25 -21.45 13.35
N ALA A 528 -0.84 -22.67 13.05
CA ALA A 528 -1.61 -23.87 13.32
C ALA A 528 -0.67 -25.04 13.62
N GLY A 529 -1.08 -25.90 14.53
CA GLY A 529 -0.29 -27.04 14.95
C GLY A 529 -1.14 -28.11 15.64
N ALA A 530 -0.46 -29.16 16.05
CA ALA A 530 -1.02 -30.25 16.81
C ALA A 530 0.01 -30.77 17.81
N GLY A 531 -0.47 -31.44 18.85
CA GLY A 531 0.42 -32.00 19.84
C GLY A 531 -0.23 -33.09 20.68
N ILE A 532 0.58 -33.61 21.58
CA ILE A 532 0.18 -34.58 22.59
C ILE A 532 0.40 -33.97 23.98
N VAL A 533 -0.39 -34.42 24.95
CA VAL A 533 -0.31 -33.98 26.33
C VAL A 533 -0.52 -35.19 27.23
N SER A 534 0.23 -35.27 28.32
CA SER A 534 0.06 -36.30 29.35
C SER A 534 0.03 -35.69 30.75
N GLU A 535 -0.68 -36.33 31.64
CA GLU A 535 -0.79 -36.00 33.06
C GLU A 535 -0.61 -37.27 33.90
N PHE A 536 0.13 -37.13 34.97
CA PHE A 536 0.41 -38.23 35.91
C PHE A 536 0.11 -37.75 37.33
N ASP A 537 -0.82 -38.41 37.99
CA ASP A 537 -1.07 -38.25 39.42
C ASP A 537 -0.06 -39.11 40.18
N LEU A 538 0.72 -38.46 41.00
CA LEU A 538 1.77 -39.11 41.80
C LEU A 538 1.32 -39.20 43.26
N ALA A 539 2.06 -39.98 44.06
CA ALA A 539 1.75 -40.10 45.48
C ALA A 539 1.79 -38.74 46.22
N GLU A 540 1.04 -38.58 47.28
CA GLU A 540 1.02 -37.43 48.21
C GLU A 540 0.65 -36.08 47.51
N ASN A 541 -0.35 -36.10 46.61
CA ASN A 541 -0.84 -34.92 45.87
C ASN A 541 0.24 -34.25 44.98
N PHE A 542 1.31 -34.98 44.61
CA PHE A 542 2.20 -34.56 43.53
C PHE A 542 1.59 -34.91 42.19
N TYR A 543 1.89 -34.08 41.18
CA TYR A 543 1.55 -34.36 39.81
C TYR A 543 2.70 -34.02 38.85
N ALA A 544 2.71 -34.68 37.72
CA ALA A 544 3.58 -34.34 36.61
C ALA A 544 2.74 -34.18 35.33
N LYS A 545 3.06 -33.17 34.51
CA LYS A 545 2.43 -32.96 33.22
C LYS A 545 3.51 -32.79 32.15
N SER A 546 3.28 -33.32 30.96
CA SER A 546 4.17 -33.09 29.85
C SER A 546 3.40 -32.90 28.56
N GLY A 547 4.02 -32.20 27.60
CA GLY A 547 3.46 -32.00 26.27
C GLY A 547 4.54 -31.85 25.22
N ALA A 548 4.17 -32.23 24.00
CA ALA A 548 4.99 -31.96 22.81
C ALA A 548 4.10 -31.52 21.68
N LYS A 549 4.60 -30.62 20.85
CA LYS A 549 3.85 -30.04 19.73
C LYS A 549 4.71 -29.80 18.48
N ILE A 550 4.05 -29.74 17.36
CA ILE A 550 4.62 -29.33 16.07
C ILE A 550 3.58 -28.55 15.28
N GLY A 551 4.03 -27.56 14.51
CA GLY A 551 3.15 -26.77 13.68
C GLY A 551 3.89 -25.87 12.69
N ARG A 552 3.12 -25.00 12.08
CA ARG A 552 3.63 -23.97 11.16
C ARG A 552 3.13 -22.60 11.56
N ILE A 553 4.00 -21.60 11.42
CA ILE A 553 3.67 -20.21 11.62
C ILE A 553 4.02 -19.43 10.36
N LYS A 554 3.05 -18.70 9.83
CA LYS A 554 3.21 -17.70 8.81
C LYS A 554 3.34 -16.34 9.47
N SER A 555 4.33 -15.56 9.04
CA SER A 555 4.52 -14.18 9.47
C SER A 555 4.91 -13.32 8.28
N ASP A 556 4.39 -12.12 8.23
CA ASP A 556 4.86 -11.06 7.33
C ASP A 556 5.53 -9.93 8.11
N TYR A 557 6.23 -9.10 7.38
CA TYR A 557 6.92 -7.91 7.87
C TYR A 557 6.82 -6.82 6.85
N GLU A 558 6.55 -5.60 7.30
CA GLU A 558 6.65 -4.40 6.48
C GLU A 558 7.25 -3.24 7.29
N ALA A 559 8.03 -2.42 6.63
CA ALA A 559 8.55 -1.15 7.15
C ALA A 559 8.77 -0.14 6.02
N SER A 560 8.51 1.13 6.27
CA SER A 560 8.85 2.22 5.37
C SER A 560 10.23 2.77 5.74
N LEU A 561 11.20 2.56 4.87
CA LEU A 561 12.58 3.01 5.02
C LEU A 561 12.89 4.13 4.02
N ALA A 562 14.00 4.83 4.22
CA ALA A 562 14.45 5.86 3.28
C ALA A 562 14.76 5.28 1.87
N SER A 563 15.18 4.01 1.80
CA SER A 563 15.46 3.27 0.57
C SER A 563 14.23 2.62 -0.07
N GLY A 564 13.05 2.70 0.53
CA GLY A 564 11.82 2.12 0.02
C GLY A 564 11.07 1.28 1.05
N ARG A 565 10.05 0.58 0.60
CA ARG A 565 9.26 -0.33 1.43
C ARG A 565 9.99 -1.66 1.59
N ALA A 566 10.43 -1.95 2.81
CA ALA A 566 10.99 -3.24 3.19
C ALA A 566 9.86 -4.19 3.55
N GLU A 567 9.76 -5.33 2.90
CA GLU A 567 8.71 -6.32 3.17
C GLU A 567 9.20 -7.75 2.92
N TYR A 568 8.65 -8.70 3.68
CA TYR A 568 8.77 -10.13 3.39
C TYR A 568 7.62 -10.93 4.00
N ASP A 569 7.38 -12.11 3.46
CA ASP A 569 6.43 -13.12 3.92
C ASP A 569 7.18 -14.44 4.08
N VAL A 570 7.07 -15.08 5.24
CA VAL A 570 7.72 -16.37 5.50
C VAL A 570 6.82 -17.31 6.29
N THR A 571 6.91 -18.59 5.93
CA THR A 571 6.33 -19.67 6.72
C THR A 571 7.45 -20.52 7.32
N ARG A 572 7.44 -20.71 8.64
CA ARG A 572 8.42 -21.51 9.38
C ARG A 572 7.74 -22.63 10.13
N THR A 573 8.44 -23.75 10.31
CA THR A 573 8.01 -24.85 11.19
C THR A 573 8.43 -24.49 12.61
N TYR A 574 7.61 -24.86 13.59
CA TYR A 574 7.98 -24.84 14.98
C TYR A 574 7.69 -26.19 15.64
N TYR A 575 8.45 -26.50 16.68
CA TYR A 575 8.17 -27.59 17.57
C TYR A 575 8.53 -27.21 19.01
N GLY A 576 7.88 -27.85 19.94
CA GLY A 576 8.07 -27.53 21.35
C GLY A 576 7.77 -28.72 22.26
N ALA A 577 8.28 -28.61 23.46
CA ALA A 577 7.99 -29.53 24.54
C ALA A 577 7.90 -28.78 25.86
N ASN A 578 7.08 -29.30 26.79
CA ASN A 578 6.97 -28.75 28.13
C ASN A 578 6.90 -29.87 29.17
N LEU A 579 7.33 -29.56 30.38
CA LEU A 579 7.25 -30.41 31.56
C LEU A 579 6.86 -29.53 32.75
N ALA A 580 5.90 -29.99 33.55
CA ALA A 580 5.52 -29.37 34.80
C ALA A 580 5.54 -30.42 35.92
N LEU A 581 6.03 -30.03 37.08
CA LEU A 581 5.96 -30.76 38.33
C LEU A 581 5.33 -29.86 39.37
N GLY A 582 4.35 -30.38 40.12
CA GLY A 582 3.70 -29.62 41.17
C GLY A 582 3.22 -30.49 42.32
N LYS A 583 2.87 -29.81 43.42
CA LYS A 583 2.26 -30.41 44.60
C LYS A 583 1.11 -29.53 45.07
N ILE A 584 -0.02 -30.14 45.32
CA ILE A 584 -1.18 -29.49 45.91
C ILE A 584 -1.13 -29.68 47.42
N PHE A 585 -1.10 -28.59 48.16
CA PHE A 585 -1.16 -28.55 49.62
C PHE A 585 -2.57 -28.15 50.04
N GLU A 586 -3.25 -29.04 50.76
CA GLU A 586 -4.54 -28.74 51.39
C GLU A 586 -4.29 -27.87 52.63
N LEU A 587 -4.65 -26.59 52.60
CA LEU A 587 -4.46 -25.65 53.70
C LEU A 587 -5.68 -25.58 54.63
N SER A 588 -6.88 -25.79 54.09
CA SER A 588 -8.14 -25.93 54.82
C SER A 588 -9.17 -26.68 53.96
N ALA A 589 -10.36 -26.92 54.47
CA ALA A 589 -11.42 -27.63 53.73
C ALA A 589 -11.84 -26.98 52.40
N ASN A 590 -11.61 -25.67 52.25
CA ASN A 590 -11.99 -24.90 51.09
C ASN A 590 -10.83 -24.07 50.47
N LEU A 591 -9.59 -24.33 50.92
CA LEU A 591 -8.41 -23.61 50.42
C LEU A 591 -7.27 -24.59 50.17
N ASN A 592 -6.76 -24.61 48.95
CA ASN A 592 -5.54 -25.32 48.61
C ASN A 592 -4.52 -24.41 47.94
N ALA A 593 -3.27 -24.83 47.98
CA ALA A 593 -2.15 -24.14 47.28
C ALA A 593 -1.47 -25.12 46.32
N ASP A 594 -1.47 -24.81 45.06
CA ASP A 594 -0.73 -25.53 44.02
C ASP A 594 0.64 -24.85 43.81
N VAL A 595 1.70 -25.52 44.24
CA VAL A 595 3.08 -25.05 44.08
C VAL A 595 3.74 -25.85 42.96
N TYR A 596 4.28 -25.14 41.96
CA TYR A 596 4.76 -25.78 40.74
C TYR A 596 6.08 -25.22 40.21
N VAL A 597 6.78 -26.05 39.45
CA VAL A 597 7.88 -25.69 38.56
C VAL A 597 7.59 -26.20 37.17
N LYS A 598 7.76 -25.37 36.16
CA LYS A 598 7.52 -25.70 34.74
C LYS A 598 8.76 -25.38 33.91
N GLY A 599 9.06 -26.24 32.95
CA GLY A 599 10.09 -26.05 31.94
C GLY A 599 9.48 -26.08 30.54
N PHE A 600 9.98 -25.23 29.64
CA PHE A 600 9.49 -25.12 28.26
C PHE A 600 10.68 -25.07 27.31
N TYR A 601 10.56 -25.77 26.20
CA TYR A 601 11.44 -25.68 25.07
C TYR A 601 10.63 -25.38 23.80
N THR A 602 11.05 -24.41 23.03
CA THR A 602 10.46 -24.09 21.72
C THR A 602 11.58 -23.87 20.72
N HIS A 603 11.47 -24.50 19.54
CA HIS A 603 12.32 -24.25 18.40
C HIS A 603 11.50 -23.76 17.22
N ILE A 604 12.03 -22.78 16.48
CA ILE A 604 11.46 -22.27 15.24
C ILE A 604 12.54 -22.34 14.18
N ASP A 605 12.26 -23.01 13.06
CA ASP A 605 13.22 -23.24 11.98
C ASP A 605 13.75 -21.94 11.36
N SER A 606 14.96 -22.00 10.79
CA SER A 606 15.53 -20.93 9.98
C SER A 606 14.81 -20.80 8.63
N LYS A 607 14.83 -19.59 8.05
CA LYS A 607 14.29 -19.34 6.71
C LYS A 607 15.09 -18.29 5.98
N LYS A 608 15.24 -18.45 4.66
CA LYS A 608 15.79 -17.43 3.79
C LYS A 608 14.65 -16.62 3.18
N THR A 609 14.87 -15.34 3.02
CA THR A 609 13.97 -14.38 2.39
C THR A 609 14.79 -13.30 1.69
N GLU A 610 14.12 -12.38 1.01
CA GLU A 610 14.73 -11.22 0.39
C GLU A 610 14.04 -9.97 0.91
N VAL A 611 14.80 -8.93 1.19
CA VAL A 611 14.30 -7.65 1.67
C VAL A 611 15.04 -6.54 0.92
N LEU A 612 14.32 -5.73 0.15
CA LEU A 612 14.90 -4.65 -0.64
C LEU A 612 16.06 -5.10 -1.56
N GLY A 613 15.94 -6.29 -2.18
CA GLY A 613 16.97 -6.87 -3.05
C GLY A 613 18.15 -7.51 -2.31
N GLU A 614 18.14 -7.55 -0.97
CA GLU A 614 19.17 -8.19 -0.17
C GLU A 614 18.68 -9.54 0.37
N GLY A 615 19.49 -10.58 0.21
CA GLY A 615 19.20 -11.91 0.72
C GLY A 615 19.42 -11.99 2.24
N ILE A 616 18.32 -12.19 2.97
CA ILE A 616 18.33 -12.29 4.45
C ILE A 616 18.03 -13.72 4.87
N LYS A 617 18.90 -14.29 5.69
CA LYS A 617 18.65 -15.55 6.39
C LYS A 617 18.18 -15.22 7.81
N LEU A 618 16.92 -15.52 8.10
CA LEU A 618 16.40 -15.56 9.46
C LEU A 618 16.91 -16.85 10.12
N GLU A 619 17.69 -16.75 11.17
CA GLU A 619 18.22 -17.91 11.90
C GLU A 619 17.11 -18.64 12.66
N GLY A 620 17.38 -19.91 13.01
CA GLY A 620 16.51 -20.68 13.90
C GLY A 620 16.50 -20.03 15.29
N ILE A 621 15.36 -20.08 15.96
CA ILE A 621 15.16 -19.50 17.29
C ILE A 621 14.94 -20.63 18.29
N ASP A 622 15.79 -20.68 19.31
CA ASP A 622 15.62 -21.53 20.47
C ASP A 622 15.14 -20.73 21.67
N SER A 623 14.07 -21.16 22.32
CA SER A 623 13.60 -20.67 23.61
C SER A 623 13.68 -21.79 24.64
N VAL A 624 14.28 -21.48 25.77
CA VAL A 624 14.31 -22.37 26.96
C VAL A 624 13.86 -21.53 28.15
N ARG A 625 12.68 -21.84 28.68
CA ARG A 625 12.08 -21.11 29.80
C ARG A 625 11.91 -22.01 31.01
N SER A 626 12.08 -21.46 32.19
CA SER A 626 11.58 -22.08 33.42
C SER A 626 10.67 -21.11 34.17
N ARG A 627 9.63 -21.65 34.79
CA ARG A 627 8.65 -20.90 35.59
C ARG A 627 8.45 -21.62 36.92
N ALA A 628 8.57 -20.90 38.01
CA ALA A 628 8.22 -21.37 39.34
C ALA A 628 7.15 -20.45 39.94
N GLY A 629 6.13 -21.02 40.53
CA GLY A 629 5.02 -20.26 41.07
C GLY A 629 4.17 -21.01 42.07
N ALA A 630 3.22 -20.26 42.61
CA ALA A 630 2.16 -20.82 43.48
C ALA A 630 0.81 -20.21 43.10
N ARG A 631 -0.23 -21.02 43.13
CA ARG A 631 -1.63 -20.65 42.94
C ARG A 631 -2.41 -21.07 44.15
N PHE A 632 -3.19 -20.20 44.74
CA PHE A 632 -4.15 -20.46 45.77
C PHE A 632 -5.53 -20.61 45.14
N ASN A 633 -6.22 -21.72 45.40
CA ASN A 633 -7.57 -21.99 44.96
C ASN A 633 -8.50 -21.98 46.17
N PHE A 634 -9.59 -21.23 46.11
CA PHE A 634 -10.55 -21.07 47.17
C PHE A 634 -11.95 -21.47 46.69
N ASP A 635 -12.50 -22.53 47.26
CA ASP A 635 -13.87 -22.99 46.99
C ASP A 635 -14.87 -22.10 47.73
N VAL A 636 -15.57 -21.26 46.95
CA VAL A 636 -16.65 -20.38 47.46
C VAL A 636 -17.93 -21.17 47.69
N SER A 637 -18.16 -22.16 46.87
CA SER A 637 -19.27 -23.10 46.93
C SER A 637 -18.90 -24.38 46.18
N ASP A 638 -19.75 -25.43 46.27
CA ASP A 638 -19.57 -26.71 45.54
C ASP A 638 -19.38 -26.54 44.03
N ASN A 639 -19.80 -25.39 43.47
CA ASN A 639 -19.75 -25.12 42.04
C ASN A 639 -18.79 -23.99 41.63
N VAL A 640 -18.28 -23.22 42.58
CA VAL A 640 -17.49 -22.01 42.31
C VAL A 640 -16.17 -22.00 43.06
N GLU A 641 -15.10 -21.98 42.32
CA GLU A 641 -13.73 -21.84 42.82
C GLU A 641 -13.16 -20.48 42.30
N LEU A 642 -12.56 -19.71 43.19
CA LEU A 642 -11.75 -18.53 42.84
C LEU A 642 -10.27 -18.89 42.99
N PHE A 643 -9.42 -18.35 42.13
CA PHE A 643 -7.99 -18.57 42.29
C PHE A 643 -7.19 -17.29 42.06
N ALA A 644 -6.05 -17.21 42.75
CA ALA A 644 -5.05 -16.17 42.58
C ALA A 644 -3.64 -16.77 42.67
N GLY A 645 -2.70 -16.29 41.90
CA GLY A 645 -1.36 -16.85 41.89
C GLY A 645 -0.30 -15.84 41.49
N ALA A 646 0.94 -16.23 41.80
CA ALA A 646 2.13 -15.51 41.37
C ALA A 646 3.21 -16.47 40.89
N ALA A 647 3.97 -16.06 39.89
CA ALA A 647 5.07 -16.86 39.37
C ALA A 647 6.24 -15.97 38.91
N PHE A 648 7.40 -16.59 38.88
CA PHE A 648 8.60 -15.99 38.27
C PHE A 648 9.05 -16.88 37.12
N GLU A 649 9.25 -16.26 35.96
CA GLU A 649 9.71 -16.91 34.74
C GLU A 649 11.07 -16.37 34.31
N ARG A 650 11.94 -17.24 33.83
CA ARG A 650 13.23 -16.88 33.21
C ARG A 650 13.34 -17.52 31.84
N GLU A 651 13.59 -16.69 30.84
CA GLU A 651 14.03 -17.07 29.48
C GLU A 651 15.56 -17.15 29.48
N PHE A 652 16.13 -18.32 29.20
CA PHE A 652 17.57 -18.57 29.19
C PHE A 652 18.19 -18.41 27.81
N LYS A 653 17.40 -18.63 26.76
CA LYS A 653 17.80 -18.47 25.35
C LYS A 653 17.00 -17.33 24.69
N GLY A 654 16.38 -17.52 23.56
CA GLY A 654 15.56 -16.48 22.90
C GLY A 654 16.39 -15.45 22.14
N LYS A 655 17.54 -15.86 21.60
CA LYS A 655 18.29 -15.08 20.61
C LYS A 655 17.59 -15.17 19.27
N ILE A 656 17.40 -14.04 18.62
CA ILE A 656 16.76 -13.89 17.29
C ILE A 656 17.84 -13.33 16.38
N GLY A 657 18.59 -14.19 15.72
CA GLY A 657 19.69 -13.86 14.85
C GLY A 657 19.30 -13.82 13.38
N GLY A 658 20.16 -13.21 12.59
CA GLY A 658 20.06 -13.19 11.15
C GLY A 658 21.39 -12.98 10.45
N TYR A 659 21.43 -13.28 9.17
CA TYR A 659 22.60 -13.15 8.33
C TYR A 659 22.20 -12.55 6.98
N ASN A 660 22.87 -11.48 6.59
CA ASN A 660 22.73 -10.88 5.28
C ASN A 660 23.68 -11.59 4.30
N SER A 661 23.11 -12.40 3.41
CA SER A 661 23.90 -13.22 2.47
C SER A 661 24.44 -12.42 1.28
N THR A 662 23.87 -11.26 0.99
CA THR A 662 24.34 -10.37 -0.08
C THR A 662 25.68 -9.76 0.26
N TYR A 663 25.87 -9.34 1.51
CA TYR A 663 27.09 -8.70 1.98
C TYR A 663 27.93 -9.59 2.89
N ALA A 664 27.55 -10.85 3.08
CA ALA A 664 28.23 -11.83 3.93
C ALA A 664 28.42 -11.36 5.40
N MET A 665 27.33 -10.83 6.01
CA MET A 665 27.36 -10.18 7.31
C MET A 665 26.36 -10.76 8.29
N ASP A 666 26.76 -10.87 9.58
CA ASP A 666 25.81 -11.12 10.66
C ASP A 666 24.98 -9.85 10.94
N ILE A 667 23.69 -10.03 11.17
CA ILE A 667 22.80 -8.95 11.62
C ILE A 667 22.72 -8.99 13.14
N ASP A 668 22.84 -7.83 13.79
CA ASP A 668 22.70 -7.70 15.23
C ASP A 668 21.43 -8.39 15.74
N ALA A 669 21.63 -9.32 16.67
CA ALA A 669 20.53 -10.12 17.16
C ALA A 669 19.63 -9.35 18.13
N ALA A 670 18.32 -9.48 17.95
CA ALA A 670 17.35 -9.20 19.01
C ALA A 670 17.37 -10.33 20.05
N SER A 671 16.96 -10.05 21.28
CA SER A 671 16.92 -11.06 22.32
C SER A 671 15.79 -10.84 23.31
N VAL A 672 15.04 -11.91 23.57
CA VAL A 672 14.01 -11.94 24.63
C VAL A 672 14.49 -12.62 25.92
N LYS A 673 15.77 -12.94 26.02
CA LYS A 673 16.39 -13.50 27.24
C LYS A 673 16.20 -12.56 28.43
N GLY A 674 15.73 -13.07 29.54
CA GLY A 674 15.55 -12.28 30.78
C GLY A 674 14.47 -12.83 31.71
N ASN A 675 14.07 -12.03 32.65
CA ASN A 675 13.14 -12.40 33.73
C ASN A 675 11.78 -11.71 33.55
N THR A 676 10.73 -12.40 33.99
CA THR A 676 9.34 -11.89 33.95
C THR A 676 8.64 -12.31 35.25
N ALA A 677 8.02 -11.38 35.94
CA ALA A 677 7.08 -11.65 37.02
C ALA A 677 5.68 -11.81 36.42
N ILE A 678 4.91 -12.72 36.93
CA ILE A 678 3.56 -13.08 36.49
C ILE A 678 2.64 -13.06 37.68
N GLY A 679 1.50 -12.37 37.57
CA GLY A 679 0.39 -12.42 38.49
C GLY A 679 -0.84 -12.98 37.78
N GLU A 680 -1.62 -13.83 38.42
CA GLU A 680 -2.85 -14.35 37.84
C GLU A 680 -4.02 -14.29 38.82
N ILE A 681 -5.22 -14.09 38.27
CA ILE A 681 -6.49 -14.24 39.00
C ILE A 681 -7.50 -14.90 38.08
N GLY A 682 -8.47 -15.59 38.66
CA GLY A 682 -9.56 -16.20 37.89
C GLY A 682 -10.65 -16.83 38.72
N ALA A 683 -11.60 -17.41 37.99
CA ALA A 683 -12.72 -18.14 38.56
C ALA A 683 -13.01 -19.39 37.73
N LYS A 684 -13.39 -20.46 38.40
CA LYS A 684 -13.87 -21.71 37.77
C LYS A 684 -15.30 -21.97 38.24
N TYR A 685 -16.14 -22.35 37.31
CA TYR A 685 -17.50 -22.80 37.55
C TYR A 685 -17.66 -24.23 37.05
N SER A 686 -18.10 -25.11 37.93
CA SER A 686 -18.31 -26.52 37.65
C SER A 686 -19.80 -26.87 37.73
N SER A 687 -20.36 -27.49 36.69
CA SER A 687 -21.75 -27.89 36.64
C SER A 687 -21.88 -29.29 36.03
N GLY A 688 -22.11 -30.29 36.82
CA GLY A 688 -22.14 -31.68 36.40
C GLY A 688 -20.81 -32.12 35.78
N LYS A 689 -20.83 -32.40 34.46
CA LYS A 689 -19.63 -32.80 33.70
C LYS A 689 -18.87 -31.63 33.06
N LEU A 690 -19.38 -30.42 33.17
CA LEU A 690 -18.80 -29.23 32.50
C LEU A 690 -18.11 -28.32 33.52
N ASP A 691 -16.82 -28.07 33.29
CA ASP A 691 -16.05 -27.03 33.97
C ASP A 691 -15.78 -25.87 32.99
N THR A 692 -16.02 -24.66 33.46
CA THR A 692 -15.70 -23.43 32.74
C THR A 692 -14.82 -22.54 33.59
N SER A 693 -13.71 -22.02 33.07
CA SER A 693 -12.86 -21.12 33.85
C SER A 693 -12.46 -19.88 33.03
N LEU A 694 -12.44 -18.75 33.72
CA LEU A 694 -11.91 -17.47 33.23
C LEU A 694 -10.62 -17.18 33.98
N LYS A 695 -9.55 -16.82 33.26
CA LYS A 695 -8.25 -16.42 33.77
C LYS A 695 -7.80 -15.10 33.23
N LEU A 696 -7.24 -14.24 34.07
CA LEU A 696 -6.51 -13.04 33.71
C LEU A 696 -5.07 -13.16 34.23
N GLU A 697 -4.09 -12.82 33.40
CA GLU A 697 -2.68 -12.76 33.78
C GLU A 697 -2.11 -11.40 33.45
N GLY A 698 -1.34 -10.85 34.36
CA GLY A 698 -0.50 -9.64 34.16
C GLY A 698 0.97 -10.05 34.19
N LEU A 699 1.76 -9.51 33.28
CA LEU A 699 3.18 -9.80 33.14
C LEU A 699 4.00 -8.50 33.27
N SER A 700 5.16 -8.58 33.90
CA SER A 700 6.07 -7.46 34.07
C SER A 700 7.53 -7.88 34.01
N GLY A 701 8.38 -7.14 33.29
CA GLY A 701 9.81 -7.40 33.12
C GLY A 701 10.23 -7.55 31.67
N LYS A 702 10.83 -8.66 31.29
CA LYS A 702 11.26 -8.91 29.89
C LYS A 702 10.07 -9.06 28.94
N LYS A 703 8.99 -9.63 29.44
CA LYS A 703 7.65 -9.59 28.84
C LYS A 703 6.77 -8.72 29.71
N GLU A 704 6.00 -7.85 29.10
CA GLU A 704 5.05 -6.96 29.77
C GLU A 704 3.70 -7.08 29.07
N GLY A 705 2.60 -7.00 29.82
CA GLY A 705 1.27 -7.02 29.22
C GLY A 705 0.27 -7.85 29.97
N ILE A 706 -0.80 -8.19 29.27
CA ILE A 706 -1.94 -8.94 29.83
C ILE A 706 -2.36 -10.09 28.91
N ASN A 707 -2.81 -11.18 29.53
CA ASN A 707 -3.50 -12.28 28.89
C ASN A 707 -4.87 -12.48 29.53
N ALA A 708 -5.86 -12.83 28.73
CA ALA A 708 -7.19 -13.22 29.19
C ALA A 708 -7.63 -14.47 28.46
N GLY A 709 -8.23 -15.42 29.14
CA GLY A 709 -8.65 -16.65 28.50
C GLY A 709 -9.83 -17.35 29.18
N LEU A 710 -10.63 -18.01 28.34
CA LEU A 710 -11.72 -18.88 28.68
C LEU A 710 -11.31 -20.32 28.40
N ARG A 711 -11.61 -21.22 29.33
CA ARG A 711 -11.39 -22.65 29.20
C ARG A 711 -12.70 -23.39 29.48
N PHE A 712 -12.94 -24.41 28.70
CA PHE A 712 -14.03 -25.36 28.85
C PHE A 712 -13.48 -26.77 28.94
N VAL A 713 -13.96 -27.55 29.88
CA VAL A 713 -13.65 -28.99 30.03
C VAL A 713 -14.94 -29.76 30.19
N TYR A 714 -15.14 -30.77 29.37
CA TYR A 714 -16.26 -31.69 29.50
C TYR A 714 -15.73 -33.08 29.88
N LYS A 715 -16.08 -33.56 31.08
CA LYS A 715 -15.65 -34.85 31.66
C LYS A 715 -16.54 -35.98 31.14
N PHE A 716 -15.96 -37.12 30.81
CA PHE A 716 -16.70 -38.31 30.34
C PHE A 716 -17.36 -39.12 31.45
#